data_260012979b947cbbb5e3f4062cb6a11c
#
_entry.id   260012979b947cbbb5e3f4062cb6a11c
#
_cell.length_a   1.000
_cell.length_b   1.000
_cell.length_c   1.000
_cell.angle_alpha   90.00
_cell.angle_beta   90.00
_cell.angle_gamma   90.00
#
_symmetry.space_group_name_H-M   'P 1'
#
loop_
_entity.id
_entity.type
_entity.pdbx_description
1 polymer ?
#
loop_
_entity_poly.entity_id
_entity_poly.type
_entity_poly.pdbx_seq_one_letter_code
_entity_poly.pdbx_strand_id
1 'polypeptide(L)'
;MLAFVDFRHRIHSPKNENQDAFTNEPSEEAPRQITPTVTSEADSAADASKTTETISNVSDDATKLNSLTLLTRSIKRTASQISAWFITHAKAILTSKQMQSLLKALATIHTLWQKRTKCPYTLYAVVMALMTAAATLFIQWGMYTEPTYDDPNAVDDTTKILNSINGQLTKFVSQMWLEGRLNWLLNFCALGMIYLVLVFVLNRFWIATAVFAIVMSSFAVANSIKVDLRNEPVIPSDLSFLTSGNGGEITSFIPKGSQGLVDGTITMLVWLTIICLILQCMDGRRCVIPFHWWRPFRNTKTIIGNCTRIIAAGMSIAFLCSFTWTLSIPSAWGYEWAQAWNDSPKPWNSADDARANGPTMTFLRLAFPKIMEKPDGYSQETMETLAKKYSEQAEITNQSRTSNLTDSTVIMILSETFSDPMRVPGITLLEDPMPNIRSIKESTTSGLMLSPGYGGGTANIEYQTLTGLDLALFDDSMQSMYQELVPHQKKPYSFNQIWNTKYGKTGSVAFHPYYKNMYLRDVNYKKFGFNKYYTLDSDPAITYQDTIDNSPYVSDASSYQNVIDQINGETHPQFIQLITMQNHSPHSGWYNDNEFDSANVSDNLTDEERFEVNTYIKGVNITDRATGDFLNQLNAIDKPITVIFYGDHLPSDYVTANADENNSLTLHETDYFIWSNQASNTAGTKLDPISSSTSYTSPNYFMALASEHMNAKVSPYLTFLSDVRSNLPAVERLVLGEGGYSGGTSSVYLNQDGNVIKHKALSKQQRQLLKEYRLIQYDMTAGKNYLANTTFFDI
;
A
#
# COMPACT_ATOMS: atom_id res chain seq x y z
N MET A 1 -8.81 7.08 -29.81
CA MET A 1 -8.10 5.83 -29.71
C MET A 1 -6.75 5.86 -30.46
N LEU A 2 -6.72 6.15 -31.76
CA LEU A 2 -5.44 6.30 -32.51
C LEU A 2 -4.46 7.33 -31.94
N ALA A 3 -4.94 8.38 -31.29
CA ALA A 3 -4.10 9.39 -30.64
C ALA A 3 -3.43 8.93 -29.33
N PHE A 4 -4.01 7.92 -28.63
CA PHE A 4 -3.43 7.35 -27.40
C PHE A 4 -2.30 6.35 -27.71
N VAL A 5 -2.43 5.61 -28.78
CA VAL A 5 -1.44 4.63 -29.23
C VAL A 5 -0.14 5.32 -29.68
N ASP A 6 -0.28 6.47 -30.37
CA ASP A 6 0.86 7.27 -30.84
C ASP A 6 1.65 7.94 -29.70
N PHE A 7 1.05 8.01 -28.50
CA PHE A 7 1.63 8.68 -27.35
C PHE A 7 2.67 7.80 -26.62
N ARG A 8 2.44 6.48 -26.50
CA ARG A 8 3.40 5.57 -25.85
C ARG A 8 4.62 5.29 -26.76
N HIS A 9 4.40 5.15 -28.05
CA HIS A 9 5.51 5.02 -29.02
C HIS A 9 6.47 6.23 -29.05
N ARG A 10 6.03 7.43 -28.64
CA ARG A 10 6.90 8.61 -28.55
C ARG A 10 7.68 8.70 -27.23
N ILE A 11 7.27 7.96 -26.21
CA ILE A 11 7.92 7.99 -24.90
C ILE A 11 9.08 7.00 -24.82
N HIS A 12 9.03 5.90 -25.58
CA HIS A 12 10.04 4.84 -25.56
C HIS A 12 11.08 4.91 -26.70
N SER A 13 11.10 5.96 -27.51
CA SER A 13 12.16 6.15 -28.50
C SER A 13 13.22 7.08 -27.96
N PRO A 14 14.46 6.64 -27.71
CA PRO A 14 15.55 7.53 -27.34
C PRO A 14 15.90 8.42 -28.55
N LYS A 15 15.67 9.69 -28.40
CA LYS A 15 16.24 10.66 -29.37
C LYS A 15 17.74 10.78 -29.13
N ASN A 16 18.51 10.15 -29.98
CA ASN A 16 19.89 10.57 -30.24
C ASN A 16 19.87 11.96 -30.87
N GLU A 17 20.22 12.96 -30.13
CA GLU A 17 20.64 14.25 -30.71
C GLU A 17 22.05 14.58 -30.21
N ASN A 18 22.94 14.62 -31.19
CA ASN A 18 24.35 14.96 -31.11
C ASN A 18 24.58 16.33 -30.48
N GLN A 19 25.69 16.34 -29.76
CA GLN A 19 26.57 17.44 -29.39
C GLN A 19 26.56 18.63 -30.40
N ASP A 20 26.46 19.82 -29.82
CA ASP A 20 27.42 20.89 -30.14
C ASP A 20 27.60 21.84 -28.97
N ALA A 21 28.88 22.05 -28.63
CA ALA A 21 29.39 22.85 -27.58
C ALA A 21 29.18 24.36 -27.83
N PHE A 22 28.91 25.12 -26.79
CA PHE A 22 29.54 26.43 -26.59
C PHE A 22 29.54 26.84 -25.13
N THR A 23 30.72 27.10 -24.64
CA THR A 23 31.16 27.71 -23.39
C THR A 23 30.58 29.12 -23.18
N ASN A 24 30.22 29.42 -21.93
CA ASN A 24 30.74 30.59 -21.16
C ASN A 24 30.10 30.67 -19.76
N GLU A 25 30.97 30.67 -18.78
CA GLU A 25 30.76 31.13 -17.38
C GLU A 25 30.93 32.67 -17.29
N PRO A 26 30.85 33.21 -16.05
CA PRO A 26 29.79 33.28 -15.03
C PRO A 26 29.47 34.75 -14.65
N SER A 27 28.44 34.96 -13.86
CA SER A 27 28.41 36.11 -12.96
C SER A 27 27.56 35.91 -11.71
N GLU A 28 28.20 35.98 -10.58
CA GLU A 28 27.69 36.06 -9.22
C GLU A 28 26.66 37.18 -9.01
N GLU A 29 25.62 36.89 -8.22
CA GLU A 29 25.11 37.83 -7.24
C GLU A 29 24.29 37.08 -6.16
N ALA A 30 24.74 37.34 -4.89
CA ALA A 30 24.18 36.75 -3.68
C ALA A 30 22.90 37.48 -3.22
N PRO A 31 21.98 36.79 -2.51
CA PRO A 31 20.79 37.43 -1.97
C PRO A 31 21.04 38.04 -0.58
N ARG A 32 20.55 39.26 -0.40
CA ARG A 32 20.53 39.96 0.89
C ARG A 32 19.51 39.36 1.85
N GLN A 33 20.00 39.07 3.04
CA GLN A 33 19.20 38.83 4.24
C GLN A 33 18.44 40.10 4.66
N ILE A 34 17.18 39.93 5.03
CA ILE A 34 16.42 40.90 5.82
C ILE A 34 15.90 40.16 7.07
N THR A 35 16.48 40.53 8.18
CA THR A 35 16.08 40.17 9.55
C THR A 35 14.96 41.10 10.03
N PRO A 36 13.92 40.62 10.70
CA PRO A 36 13.07 41.49 11.50
C PRO A 36 13.46 41.41 12.98
N THR A 37 13.60 42.57 13.53
CA THR A 37 13.94 42.90 14.93
C THR A 37 12.78 42.57 15.85
N VAL A 38 13.12 41.89 16.95
CA VAL A 38 12.27 41.66 18.12
C VAL A 38 12.27 42.90 19.00
N THR A 39 11.11 43.31 19.47
CA THR A 39 10.96 44.02 20.73
C THR A 39 9.91 43.34 21.59
N SER A 40 10.41 42.90 22.71
CA SER A 40 9.67 42.42 23.87
C SER A 40 9.08 43.58 24.68
N GLU A 41 7.95 43.41 25.28
CA GLU A 41 7.76 43.73 26.67
C GLU A 41 6.61 42.99 27.29
N ALA A 42 6.90 42.59 28.51
CA ALA A 42 6.20 41.64 29.34
C ALA A 42 5.36 42.40 30.40
N ASP A 43 4.65 41.55 31.13
CA ASP A 43 4.11 41.66 32.48
C ASP A 43 2.70 42.25 32.59
N SER A 44 1.84 41.77 33.45
CA SER A 44 1.80 40.76 34.54
C SER A 44 0.36 40.61 35.00
N ALA A 45 -0.04 39.44 35.25
CA ALA A 45 -0.65 38.77 36.36
C ALA A 45 -1.60 39.51 37.33
N ALA A 46 -2.64 38.77 37.65
CA ALA A 46 -3.22 38.46 38.98
C ALA A 46 -4.36 39.30 39.51
N ASP A 47 -5.46 38.75 39.61
CA ASP A 47 -6.10 38.06 40.78
C ASP A 47 -6.99 38.93 41.69
N ALA A 48 -8.17 38.37 41.86
CA ALA A 48 -8.95 38.19 43.09
C ALA A 48 -9.89 39.24 43.65
N SER A 49 -11.09 38.79 43.71
CA SER A 49 -12.06 38.72 44.82
C SER A 49 -12.75 39.98 45.32
N LYS A 50 -14.05 39.78 45.29
CA LYS A 50 -15.11 40.13 46.26
C LYS A 50 -14.81 41.19 47.28
N THR A 51 -15.70 42.16 47.39
CA THR A 51 -16.60 42.29 48.57
C THR A 51 -17.65 43.42 48.33
N THR A 52 -18.81 43.09 48.82
CA THR A 52 -20.01 43.88 48.98
C THR A 52 -19.74 45.06 49.92
N GLU A 53 -20.30 46.28 49.66
CA GLU A 53 -21.12 46.97 50.67
C GLU A 53 -21.86 48.19 50.08
N THR A 54 -22.96 48.40 50.68
CA THR A 54 -24.13 49.21 50.41
C THR A 54 -23.97 50.70 50.86
N ILE A 55 -24.82 51.58 50.31
CA ILE A 55 -25.53 52.72 50.85
C ILE A 55 -25.06 54.16 50.36
N SER A 56 -26.06 54.79 49.81
CA SER A 56 -26.58 56.15 49.88
C SER A 56 -25.94 57.28 49.05
N ASN A 57 -26.64 57.85 48.16
CA ASN A 57 -27.48 59.00 48.17
C ASN A 57 -27.66 59.55 46.73
N VAL A 58 -28.83 59.51 46.30
CA VAL A 58 -29.74 60.54 45.74
C VAL A 58 -29.07 61.86 45.33
N SER A 59 -29.30 62.20 44.06
CA SER A 59 -29.18 63.49 43.41
C SER A 59 -28.05 63.54 42.38
N ASP A 60 -28.27 62.97 41.20
CA ASP A 60 -27.58 63.40 39.96
C ASP A 60 -28.13 62.67 38.69
N ASP A 61 -29.36 62.16 38.80
CA ASP A 61 -29.91 61.35 37.70
C ASP A 61 -30.55 62.17 36.55
N ALA A 62 -30.77 63.46 36.69
CA ALA A 62 -31.38 64.28 35.65
C ALA A 62 -30.43 64.75 34.55
N THR A 63 -29.12 64.91 34.88
CA THR A 63 -28.12 65.34 33.90
C THR A 63 -27.50 64.21 33.07
N LYS A 64 -27.42 62.99 33.61
CA LYS A 64 -26.95 61.80 32.86
C LYS A 64 -27.98 61.24 31.86
N LEU A 65 -29.24 61.36 32.17
CA LEU A 65 -30.33 60.93 31.27
C LEU A 65 -30.44 61.84 30.01
N ASN A 66 -30.18 63.13 30.16
CA ASN A 66 -30.13 64.09 29.05
C ASN A 66 -28.92 63.89 28.14
N SER A 67 -27.74 63.55 28.69
CA SER A 67 -26.55 63.27 27.89
C SER A 67 -26.63 61.95 27.12
N LEU A 68 -27.22 60.85 27.67
CA LEU A 68 -27.44 59.61 26.99
C LEU A 68 -28.49 59.75 25.83
N THR A 69 -29.51 60.50 26.04
CA THR A 69 -30.51 60.83 25.01
C THR A 69 -30.00 61.70 23.89
N LEU A 70 -29.07 62.64 24.18
CA LEU A 70 -28.34 63.44 23.19
C LEU A 70 -27.34 62.58 22.40
N LEU A 71 -26.64 61.65 23.09
CA LEU A 71 -25.67 60.72 22.46
C LEU A 71 -26.42 59.74 21.54
N THR A 72 -27.52 59.16 22.00
CA THR A 72 -28.33 58.22 21.17
C THR A 72 -29.01 58.95 19.99
N ARG A 73 -29.39 60.20 20.14
CA ARG A 73 -29.88 61.04 19.02
C ARG A 73 -28.74 61.39 18.04
N SER A 74 -27.57 61.70 18.52
CA SER A 74 -26.37 61.93 17.69
C SER A 74 -25.98 60.66 16.91
N ILE A 75 -25.88 59.52 17.57
CA ILE A 75 -25.58 58.21 16.93
C ILE A 75 -26.65 57.84 15.87
N LYS A 76 -27.91 58.03 16.18
CA LYS A 76 -29.00 57.82 15.20
C LYS A 76 -28.93 58.81 14.02
N ARG A 77 -28.54 60.03 14.24
CA ARG A 77 -28.36 61.06 13.16
C ARG A 77 -27.16 60.70 12.28
N THR A 78 -26.01 60.33 12.90
CA THR A 78 -24.80 59.90 12.18
C THR A 78 -25.03 58.58 11.40
N ALA A 79 -25.68 57.61 12.00
CA ALA A 79 -26.04 56.35 11.32
C ALA A 79 -27.04 56.63 10.16
N SER A 80 -28.00 57.51 10.34
CA SER A 80 -28.91 57.93 9.29
C SER A 80 -28.20 58.69 8.15
N GLN A 81 -27.25 59.57 8.47
CA GLN A 81 -26.45 60.27 7.48
C GLN A 81 -25.50 59.35 6.73
N ILE A 82 -24.84 58.39 7.42
CA ILE A 82 -24.05 57.34 6.79
C ILE A 82 -24.89 56.44 5.89
N SER A 83 -26.06 56.02 6.36
CA SER A 83 -26.96 55.20 5.54
C SER A 83 -27.49 55.98 4.32
N ALA A 84 -27.82 57.28 4.49
CA ALA A 84 -28.24 58.13 3.39
C ALA A 84 -27.09 58.41 2.40
N TRP A 85 -25.86 58.56 2.88
CA TRP A 85 -24.66 58.68 2.05
C TRP A 85 -24.41 57.43 1.26
N PHE A 86 -24.46 56.22 1.89
CA PHE A 86 -24.31 54.91 1.21
C PHE A 86 -25.45 54.72 0.18
N ILE A 87 -26.67 55.03 0.52
CA ILE A 87 -27.82 54.91 -0.41
C ILE A 87 -27.68 55.86 -1.60
N THR A 88 -27.22 57.09 -1.37
CA THR A 88 -27.03 58.09 -2.41
C THR A 88 -25.88 57.74 -3.34
N HIS A 89 -24.74 57.29 -2.78
CA HIS A 89 -23.58 56.83 -3.57
C HIS A 89 -23.85 55.50 -4.29
N ALA A 90 -24.53 54.58 -3.65
CA ALA A 90 -25.00 53.35 -4.32
C ALA A 90 -25.98 53.68 -5.46
N LYS A 91 -26.90 54.63 -5.27
CA LYS A 91 -27.78 55.11 -6.33
C LYS A 91 -27.01 55.81 -7.45
N ALA A 92 -26.05 56.66 -7.14
CA ALA A 92 -25.20 57.32 -8.14
C ALA A 92 -24.38 56.32 -8.96
N ILE A 93 -23.81 55.29 -8.30
CA ILE A 93 -23.09 54.21 -8.97
C ILE A 93 -24.07 53.38 -9.87
N LEU A 94 -25.23 53.05 -9.36
CA LEU A 94 -26.25 52.26 -10.12
C LEU A 94 -26.84 53.04 -11.28
N THR A 95 -26.88 54.38 -11.22
CA THR A 95 -27.39 55.26 -12.27
C THR A 95 -26.30 55.71 -13.25
N SER A 96 -25.02 55.42 -13.02
CA SER A 96 -23.97 55.71 -13.96
C SER A 96 -24.19 55.00 -15.30
N LYS A 97 -23.93 55.70 -16.42
CA LYS A 97 -24.06 55.08 -17.78
C LYS A 97 -23.30 53.77 -17.92
N GLN A 98 -22.13 53.66 -17.30
CA GLN A 98 -21.31 52.44 -17.30
C GLN A 98 -21.96 51.31 -16.52
N MET A 99 -22.50 51.56 -15.31
CA MET A 99 -23.18 50.56 -14.50
C MET A 99 -24.49 50.10 -15.17
N GLN A 100 -25.28 51.03 -15.76
CA GLN A 100 -26.47 50.68 -16.52
C GLN A 100 -26.16 49.84 -17.76
N SER A 101 -25.05 50.16 -18.44
CA SER A 101 -24.57 49.33 -19.55
C SER A 101 -24.18 47.94 -19.09
N LEU A 102 -23.48 47.84 -17.96
CA LEU A 102 -23.10 46.57 -17.34
C LEU A 102 -24.33 45.77 -16.89
N LEU A 103 -25.29 46.42 -16.25
CA LEU A 103 -26.56 45.77 -15.85
C LEU A 103 -27.39 45.32 -17.05
N LYS A 104 -27.41 46.07 -18.16
CA LYS A 104 -28.02 45.64 -19.41
C LYS A 104 -27.28 44.45 -20.03
N ALA A 105 -25.97 44.48 -20.05
CA ALA A 105 -25.16 43.34 -20.52
C ALA A 105 -25.41 42.09 -19.67
N LEU A 106 -25.42 42.24 -18.35
CA LEU A 106 -25.73 41.14 -17.40
C LEU A 106 -27.18 40.64 -17.59
N ALA A 107 -28.16 41.53 -17.79
CA ALA A 107 -29.52 41.14 -18.07
C ALA A 107 -29.65 40.41 -19.42
N THR A 108 -28.91 40.86 -20.44
CA THR A 108 -28.87 40.19 -21.75
C THR A 108 -28.22 38.81 -21.61
N ILE A 109 -27.07 38.72 -20.92
CA ILE A 109 -26.42 37.45 -20.58
C ILE A 109 -27.37 36.55 -19.79
N HIS A 110 -28.09 37.08 -18.82
CA HIS A 110 -29.08 36.33 -18.03
C HIS A 110 -30.24 35.80 -18.87
N THR A 111 -30.77 36.64 -19.84
CA THR A 111 -31.84 36.18 -20.74
C THR A 111 -31.35 35.13 -21.75
N LEU A 112 -30.13 35.28 -22.29
CA LEU A 112 -29.49 34.26 -23.11
C LEU A 112 -29.24 32.96 -22.29
N TRP A 113 -28.80 33.11 -21.05
CA TRP A 113 -28.62 32.02 -20.11
C TRP A 113 -29.92 31.27 -19.82
N GLN A 114 -31.04 31.97 -19.71
CA GLN A 114 -32.36 31.33 -19.49
C GLN A 114 -32.93 30.67 -20.76
N LYS A 115 -32.54 31.13 -21.95
CA LYS A 115 -32.96 30.58 -23.24
C LYS A 115 -32.13 29.40 -23.74
N ARG A 116 -31.14 28.93 -22.92
CA ARG A 116 -30.31 27.80 -23.31
C ARG A 116 -31.14 26.55 -23.63
N THR A 117 -30.77 25.86 -24.68
CA THR A 117 -31.38 24.58 -25.05
C THR A 117 -30.99 23.50 -24.03
N LYS A 118 -31.96 22.67 -23.68
CA LYS A 118 -31.70 21.50 -22.81
C LYS A 118 -31.14 20.38 -23.65
N CYS A 119 -29.98 19.86 -23.30
CA CYS A 119 -29.44 18.66 -23.94
C CYS A 119 -30.43 17.48 -23.81
N PRO A 120 -30.71 16.75 -24.87
CA PRO A 120 -31.57 15.56 -24.78
C PRO A 120 -30.91 14.45 -23.95
N TYR A 121 -31.69 13.64 -23.28
CA TYR A 121 -31.20 12.50 -22.52
C TYR A 121 -30.48 11.45 -23.38
N THR A 122 -30.85 11.34 -24.66
CA THR A 122 -30.18 10.49 -25.64
C THR A 122 -28.72 10.90 -25.83
N LEU A 123 -28.40 12.22 -25.84
CA LEU A 123 -27.03 12.70 -25.89
C LEU A 123 -26.28 12.30 -24.63
N TYR A 124 -26.87 12.41 -23.44
CA TYR A 124 -26.28 11.96 -22.21
C TYR A 124 -25.99 10.46 -22.24
N ALA A 125 -26.92 9.63 -22.72
CA ALA A 125 -26.74 8.20 -22.85
C ALA A 125 -25.57 7.85 -23.82
N VAL A 126 -25.50 8.54 -24.97
CA VAL A 126 -24.43 8.35 -25.96
C VAL A 126 -23.08 8.74 -25.35
N VAL A 127 -22.99 9.94 -24.73
CA VAL A 127 -21.73 10.39 -24.08
C VAL A 127 -21.33 9.44 -22.96
N MET A 128 -22.29 9.00 -22.16
CA MET A 128 -22.04 8.04 -21.08
C MET A 128 -21.49 6.71 -21.64
N ALA A 129 -22.10 6.17 -22.69
CA ALA A 129 -21.63 4.91 -23.32
C ALA A 129 -20.21 5.07 -23.90
N LEU A 130 -19.94 6.18 -24.60
CA LEU A 130 -18.62 6.46 -25.18
C LEU A 130 -17.54 6.64 -24.10
N MET A 131 -17.83 7.38 -23.04
CA MET A 131 -16.89 7.60 -21.93
C MET A 131 -16.65 6.30 -21.15
N THR A 132 -17.69 5.50 -20.95
CA THR A 132 -17.54 4.19 -20.29
C THR A 132 -16.72 3.24 -21.14
N ALA A 133 -16.96 3.16 -22.45
CA ALA A 133 -16.17 2.34 -23.37
C ALA A 133 -14.69 2.77 -23.39
N ALA A 134 -14.44 4.07 -23.47
CA ALA A 134 -13.09 4.62 -23.44
C ALA A 134 -12.38 4.30 -22.12
N ALA A 135 -13.08 4.43 -20.97
CA ALA A 135 -12.52 4.07 -19.66
C ALA A 135 -12.22 2.57 -19.55
N THR A 136 -13.13 1.69 -20.00
CA THR A 136 -12.93 0.24 -20.01
C THR A 136 -11.68 -0.13 -20.79
N LEU A 137 -11.51 0.45 -21.97
CA LEU A 137 -10.34 0.18 -22.83
C LEU A 137 -9.05 0.74 -22.23
N PHE A 138 -9.10 1.92 -21.60
CA PHE A 138 -7.92 2.56 -21.03
C PHE A 138 -7.44 1.83 -19.77
N ILE A 139 -8.37 1.39 -18.92
CA ILE A 139 -8.04 0.60 -17.73
C ILE A 139 -7.45 -0.76 -18.13
N GLN A 140 -8.05 -1.45 -19.13
CA GLN A 140 -7.55 -2.72 -19.65
C GLN A 140 -6.18 -2.57 -20.30
N TRP A 141 -5.95 -1.50 -21.06
CA TRP A 141 -4.66 -1.18 -21.66
C TRP A 141 -3.55 -1.09 -20.59
N GLY A 142 -3.83 -0.54 -19.43
CA GLY A 142 -2.89 -0.46 -18.30
C GLY A 142 -2.49 -1.81 -17.69
N MET A 143 -3.10 -2.92 -18.10
CA MET A 143 -2.72 -4.28 -17.67
C MET A 143 -1.65 -4.92 -18.54
N TYR A 144 -1.33 -4.34 -19.68
CA TYR A 144 -0.43 -4.95 -20.64
C TYR A 144 0.87 -4.18 -20.76
N THR A 145 1.98 -4.92 -20.79
CA THR A 145 3.33 -4.41 -21.07
C THR A 145 3.76 -4.81 -22.49
N GLU A 146 4.67 -4.05 -23.09
CA GLU A 146 5.29 -4.48 -24.34
C GLU A 146 6.27 -5.62 -24.04
N PRO A 147 6.18 -6.75 -24.75
CA PRO A 147 7.11 -7.85 -24.54
C PRO A 147 8.49 -7.46 -25.08
N THR A 148 9.52 -7.82 -24.35
CA THR A 148 10.90 -7.81 -24.81
C THR A 148 11.22 -9.16 -25.46
N TYR A 149 12.02 -9.15 -26.54
CA TYR A 149 12.44 -10.36 -27.25
C TYR A 149 13.95 -10.41 -27.26
N ASP A 150 14.53 -11.50 -26.81
CA ASP A 150 15.98 -11.74 -26.79
C ASP A 150 16.60 -11.62 -28.20
N ASP A 151 15.95 -12.17 -29.22
CA ASP A 151 16.23 -11.92 -30.63
C ASP A 151 14.97 -11.45 -31.37
N PRO A 152 14.81 -10.15 -31.57
CA PRO A 152 13.67 -9.62 -32.33
C PRO A 152 13.55 -10.18 -33.75
N ASN A 153 14.60 -10.73 -34.34
CA ASN A 153 14.56 -11.33 -35.69
C ASN A 153 14.15 -12.80 -35.66
N ALA A 154 14.23 -13.48 -34.53
CA ALA A 154 13.79 -14.87 -34.37
C ALA A 154 12.27 -15.00 -34.23
N VAL A 155 11.57 -13.91 -33.89
CA VAL A 155 10.12 -13.89 -33.69
C VAL A 155 9.43 -13.32 -34.92
N ASP A 156 8.44 -14.00 -35.45
CA ASP A 156 7.68 -13.55 -36.60
C ASP A 156 6.83 -12.31 -36.29
N ASP A 157 6.59 -11.49 -37.34
CA ASP A 157 5.89 -10.21 -37.17
C ASP A 157 4.43 -10.40 -36.69
N THR A 158 3.80 -11.56 -36.98
CA THR A 158 2.44 -11.84 -36.51
C THR A 158 2.43 -12.04 -35.00
N THR A 159 3.39 -12.80 -34.47
CA THR A 159 3.57 -13.01 -33.02
C THR A 159 3.87 -11.69 -32.30
N LYS A 160 4.76 -10.86 -32.88
CA LYS A 160 5.03 -9.51 -32.31
C LYS A 160 3.76 -8.65 -32.25
N ILE A 161 2.96 -8.62 -33.31
CA ILE A 161 1.70 -7.86 -33.36
C ILE A 161 0.71 -8.40 -32.33
N LEU A 162 0.56 -9.73 -32.21
CA LEU A 162 -0.39 -10.35 -31.29
C LEU A 162 -0.01 -10.12 -29.82
N ASN A 163 1.28 -10.14 -29.51
CA ASN A 163 1.78 -9.95 -28.15
C ASN A 163 1.96 -8.48 -27.78
N SER A 164 1.95 -7.54 -28.75
CA SER A 164 1.97 -6.11 -28.45
C SER A 164 0.78 -5.73 -27.58
N ILE A 165 0.89 -4.61 -26.82
CA ILE A 165 -0.22 -4.08 -26.01
C ILE A 165 -1.51 -3.95 -26.83
N ASN A 166 -1.42 -3.49 -28.07
CA ASN A 166 -2.58 -3.38 -28.97
C ASN A 166 -3.14 -4.75 -29.37
N GLY A 167 -2.28 -5.72 -29.63
CA GLY A 167 -2.66 -7.10 -29.92
C GLY A 167 -3.41 -7.73 -28.76
N GLN A 168 -2.84 -7.64 -27.55
CA GLN A 168 -3.45 -8.15 -26.33
C GLN A 168 -4.80 -7.48 -26.04
N LEU A 169 -4.89 -6.15 -26.17
CA LEU A 169 -6.14 -5.40 -26.00
C LEU A 169 -7.19 -5.80 -27.05
N THR A 170 -6.77 -6.00 -28.30
CA THR A 170 -7.64 -6.46 -29.39
C THR A 170 -8.14 -7.88 -29.10
N LYS A 171 -7.27 -8.77 -28.62
CA LYS A 171 -7.61 -10.13 -28.20
C LYS A 171 -8.69 -10.09 -27.10
N PHE A 172 -8.50 -9.32 -26.05
CA PHE A 172 -9.48 -9.18 -24.96
C PHE A 172 -10.86 -8.75 -25.46
N VAL A 173 -10.93 -7.75 -26.35
CA VAL A 173 -12.21 -7.28 -26.91
C VAL A 173 -12.81 -8.32 -27.88
N SER A 174 -11.96 -8.98 -28.68
CA SER A 174 -12.43 -9.94 -29.70
C SER A 174 -12.94 -11.26 -29.12
N GLN A 175 -12.50 -11.62 -27.90
CA GLN A 175 -13.01 -12.83 -27.19
C GLN A 175 -14.53 -12.81 -27.05
N MET A 176 -15.15 -11.63 -27.04
CA MET A 176 -16.61 -11.51 -26.99
C MET A 176 -17.31 -12.18 -28.19
N TRP A 177 -16.68 -12.10 -29.38
CA TRP A 177 -17.24 -12.67 -30.63
C TRP A 177 -16.61 -14.03 -30.96
N LEU A 178 -15.35 -14.24 -30.59
CA LEU A 178 -14.62 -15.46 -30.98
C LEU A 178 -14.80 -16.60 -29.98
N GLU A 179 -14.92 -16.28 -28.70
CA GLU A 179 -14.94 -17.27 -27.61
C GLU A 179 -16.22 -17.18 -26.75
N GLY A 180 -17.11 -16.24 -27.07
CA GLY A 180 -18.35 -16.01 -26.28
C GLY A 180 -18.08 -15.45 -24.87
N ARG A 181 -16.86 -14.93 -24.60
CA ARG A 181 -16.49 -14.32 -23.31
C ARG A 181 -16.89 -12.87 -23.27
N LEU A 182 -17.90 -12.55 -22.49
CA LEU A 182 -18.46 -11.19 -22.42
C LEU A 182 -17.74 -10.30 -21.40
N ASN A 183 -16.49 -10.59 -21.06
CA ASN A 183 -15.72 -9.90 -20.03
C ASN A 183 -15.59 -8.40 -20.30
N TRP A 184 -15.33 -8.00 -21.56
CA TRP A 184 -15.32 -6.58 -21.92
C TRP A 184 -16.66 -5.89 -21.61
N LEU A 185 -17.77 -6.54 -21.96
CA LEU A 185 -19.11 -5.99 -21.72
C LEU A 185 -19.44 -5.97 -20.23
N LEU A 186 -18.97 -6.94 -19.45
CA LEU A 186 -19.14 -6.98 -18.01
C LEU A 186 -18.43 -5.81 -17.33
N ASN A 187 -17.17 -5.55 -17.68
CA ASN A 187 -16.43 -4.37 -17.23
C ASN A 187 -17.08 -3.05 -17.63
N PHE A 188 -17.56 -2.98 -18.89
CA PHE A 188 -18.32 -1.82 -19.38
C PHE A 188 -19.59 -1.59 -18.55
N CYS A 189 -20.35 -2.62 -18.22
CA CYS A 189 -21.56 -2.50 -17.39
C CYS A 189 -21.20 -2.07 -15.95
N ALA A 190 -20.16 -2.64 -15.35
CA ALA A 190 -19.71 -2.28 -14.01
C ALA A 190 -19.27 -0.81 -13.93
N LEU A 191 -18.45 -0.35 -14.88
CA LEU A 191 -18.06 1.06 -14.97
C LEU A 191 -19.23 1.98 -15.29
N GLY A 192 -20.16 1.52 -16.14
CA GLY A 192 -21.40 2.23 -16.44
C GLY A 192 -22.28 2.42 -15.20
N MET A 193 -22.34 1.43 -14.30
CA MET A 193 -23.04 1.54 -13.02
C MET A 193 -22.37 2.54 -12.09
N ILE A 194 -21.03 2.53 -11.99
CA ILE A 194 -20.27 3.54 -11.23
C ILE A 194 -20.58 4.94 -11.77
N TYR A 195 -20.60 5.10 -13.09
CA TYR A 195 -20.92 6.37 -13.72
C TYR A 195 -22.37 6.81 -13.45
N LEU A 196 -23.35 5.90 -13.48
CA LEU A 196 -24.75 6.16 -13.11
C LEU A 196 -24.87 6.62 -11.66
N VAL A 197 -24.16 5.98 -10.73
CA VAL A 197 -24.11 6.43 -9.33
C VAL A 197 -23.64 7.88 -9.27
N LEU A 198 -22.54 8.23 -9.93
CA LEU A 198 -22.04 9.61 -9.97
C LEU A 198 -23.06 10.57 -10.57
N VAL A 199 -23.74 10.21 -11.65
CA VAL A 199 -24.77 11.03 -12.31
C VAL A 199 -25.95 11.30 -11.36
N PHE A 200 -26.44 10.29 -10.65
CA PHE A 200 -27.58 10.46 -9.74
C PHE A 200 -27.20 11.14 -8.42
N VAL A 201 -26.02 10.85 -7.88
CA VAL A 201 -25.53 11.49 -6.66
C VAL A 201 -25.22 12.96 -6.88
N LEU A 202 -24.44 13.31 -7.90
CA LEU A 202 -24.07 14.68 -8.21
C LEU A 202 -25.22 15.45 -8.87
N ASN A 203 -26.11 14.73 -9.56
CA ASN A 203 -27.27 15.28 -10.27
C ASN A 203 -26.93 16.38 -11.31
N ARG A 204 -25.68 16.35 -11.83
CA ARG A 204 -25.16 17.27 -12.84
C ARG A 204 -24.32 16.45 -13.82
N PHE A 205 -24.87 16.18 -15.01
CA PHE A 205 -24.30 15.23 -15.95
C PHE A 205 -22.86 15.55 -16.31
N TRP A 206 -22.55 16.76 -16.76
CA TRP A 206 -21.20 17.13 -17.21
C TRP A 206 -20.18 17.16 -16.06
N ILE A 207 -20.61 17.50 -14.84
CA ILE A 207 -19.74 17.41 -13.65
C ILE A 207 -19.48 15.94 -13.32
N ALA A 208 -20.51 15.08 -13.38
CA ALA A 208 -20.32 13.64 -13.16
C ALA A 208 -19.40 13.02 -14.22
N THR A 209 -19.50 13.49 -15.47
CA THR A 209 -18.59 13.09 -16.57
C THR A 209 -17.14 13.46 -16.26
N ALA A 210 -16.87 14.69 -15.81
CA ALA A 210 -15.52 15.13 -15.44
C ALA A 210 -14.97 14.29 -14.27
N VAL A 211 -15.76 14.09 -13.21
CA VAL A 211 -15.34 13.28 -12.04
C VAL A 211 -15.09 11.83 -12.46
N PHE A 212 -15.96 11.24 -13.25
CA PHE A 212 -15.79 9.89 -13.78
C PHE A 212 -14.48 9.76 -14.59
N ALA A 213 -14.23 10.71 -15.50
CA ALA A 213 -13.01 10.71 -16.30
C ALA A 213 -11.75 10.86 -15.45
N ILE A 214 -11.76 11.77 -14.46
CA ILE A 214 -10.62 11.95 -13.54
C ILE A 214 -10.33 10.65 -12.80
N VAL A 215 -11.34 10.07 -12.14
CA VAL A 215 -11.15 8.86 -11.32
C VAL A 215 -10.70 7.68 -12.17
N MET A 216 -11.36 7.43 -13.31
CA MET A 216 -11.03 6.25 -14.14
C MET A 216 -9.69 6.40 -14.87
N SER A 217 -9.32 7.59 -15.32
CA SER A 217 -8.00 7.80 -15.94
C SER A 217 -6.87 7.74 -14.92
N SER A 218 -7.06 8.28 -13.71
CA SER A 218 -6.09 8.13 -12.63
C SER A 218 -5.90 6.67 -12.24
N PHE A 219 -7.00 5.90 -12.17
CA PHE A 219 -6.95 4.46 -11.91
C PHE A 219 -6.19 3.72 -13.03
N ALA A 220 -6.45 4.04 -14.31
CA ALA A 220 -5.77 3.40 -15.43
C ALA A 220 -4.25 3.65 -15.44
N VAL A 221 -3.83 4.89 -15.16
CA VAL A 221 -2.41 5.25 -15.08
C VAL A 221 -1.74 4.60 -13.87
N ALA A 222 -2.37 4.65 -12.69
CA ALA A 222 -1.86 3.97 -11.49
C ALA A 222 -1.73 2.46 -11.71
N ASN A 223 -2.71 1.87 -12.40
CA ASN A 223 -2.70 0.46 -12.76
C ASN A 223 -1.53 0.12 -13.71
N SER A 224 -1.30 0.94 -14.74
CA SER A 224 -0.16 0.75 -15.67
C SER A 224 1.18 0.82 -14.94
N ILE A 225 1.36 1.83 -14.07
CA ILE A 225 2.61 1.99 -13.30
C ILE A 225 2.82 0.80 -12.35
N LYS A 226 1.78 0.36 -11.65
CA LYS A 226 1.88 -0.77 -10.71
C LYS A 226 2.17 -2.09 -11.44
N VAL A 227 1.57 -2.30 -12.62
CA VAL A 227 1.85 -3.47 -13.46
C VAL A 227 3.28 -3.47 -13.96
N ASP A 228 3.79 -2.32 -14.41
CA ASP A 228 5.18 -2.19 -14.87
C ASP A 228 6.17 -2.45 -13.70
N LEU A 229 5.85 -2.06 -12.46
CA LEU A 229 6.73 -2.21 -11.30
C LEU A 229 6.64 -3.58 -10.61
N ARG A 230 5.45 -4.19 -10.57
CA ARG A 230 5.18 -5.36 -9.70
C ARG A 230 4.41 -6.48 -10.38
N ASN A 231 4.10 -6.33 -11.66
CA ASN A 231 3.21 -7.23 -12.38
C ASN A 231 1.85 -7.46 -11.66
N GLU A 232 1.36 -6.45 -10.94
CA GLU A 232 0.11 -6.49 -10.18
C GLU A 232 -0.84 -5.36 -10.57
N PRO A 233 -2.17 -5.59 -10.62
CA PRO A 233 -3.14 -4.52 -10.81
C PRO A 233 -3.28 -3.66 -9.55
N VAL A 234 -3.90 -2.49 -9.69
CA VAL A 234 -4.40 -1.75 -8.54
C VAL A 234 -5.55 -2.52 -7.89
N ILE A 235 -5.46 -2.76 -6.59
CA ILE A 235 -6.44 -3.47 -5.77
C ILE A 235 -7.04 -2.55 -4.70
N PRO A 236 -8.18 -2.90 -4.07
CA PRO A 236 -8.84 -2.02 -3.09
C PRO A 236 -7.98 -1.63 -1.90
N SER A 237 -7.09 -2.51 -1.44
CA SER A 237 -6.16 -2.21 -0.35
C SER A 237 -5.20 -1.05 -0.67
N ASP A 238 -4.87 -0.82 -1.95
CA ASP A 238 -4.04 0.31 -2.37
C ASP A 238 -4.70 1.67 -2.10
N LEU A 239 -6.03 1.73 -1.96
CA LEU A 239 -6.72 2.97 -1.61
C LEU A 239 -6.32 3.51 -0.23
N SER A 240 -5.76 2.68 0.63
CA SER A 240 -5.23 3.10 1.93
C SER A 240 -4.10 4.13 1.78
N PHE A 241 -3.29 4.05 0.73
CA PHE A 241 -2.25 5.04 0.43
C PHE A 241 -2.81 6.44 0.14
N LEU A 242 -4.02 6.53 -0.43
CA LEU A 242 -4.69 7.82 -0.68
C LEU A 242 -5.25 8.45 0.60
N THR A 243 -5.59 7.64 1.61
CA THR A 243 -6.23 8.10 2.85
C THR A 243 -5.22 8.39 3.96
N SER A 244 -4.01 7.89 3.86
CA SER A 244 -2.95 8.02 4.85
C SER A 244 -2.26 9.39 4.89
N GLY A 245 -2.64 10.33 4.02
CA GLY A 245 -2.21 11.73 4.10
C GLY A 245 -0.95 12.07 3.30
N ASN A 246 -0.29 11.10 2.70
CA ASN A 246 1.01 11.26 2.05
C ASN A 246 0.92 11.23 0.51
N GLY A 247 -0.05 11.92 -0.06
CA GLY A 247 -0.20 12.00 -1.52
C GLY A 247 1.06 12.46 -2.29
N GLY A 248 1.99 13.15 -1.60
CA GLY A 248 3.28 13.54 -2.18
C GLY A 248 4.26 12.38 -2.35
N GLU A 249 4.14 11.33 -1.55
CA GLU A 249 5.03 10.17 -1.56
C GLU A 249 4.72 9.20 -2.70
N ILE A 250 3.45 9.09 -3.07
CA ILE A 250 3.05 8.27 -4.23
C ILE A 250 3.81 8.72 -5.48
N THR A 251 4.13 10.00 -5.59
CA THR A 251 4.89 10.54 -6.73
C THR A 251 6.35 10.13 -6.73
N SER A 252 6.95 9.78 -5.58
CA SER A 252 8.33 9.31 -5.50
C SER A 252 8.52 7.89 -6.07
N PHE A 253 7.45 7.10 -6.10
CA PHE A 253 7.45 5.75 -6.68
C PHE A 253 7.18 5.73 -8.20
N ILE A 254 6.93 6.90 -8.83
CA ILE A 254 6.68 6.95 -10.26
C ILE A 254 8.03 6.84 -11.01
N PRO A 255 8.26 5.79 -11.80
CA PRO A 255 9.46 5.66 -12.61
C PRO A 255 9.64 6.85 -13.54
N LYS A 256 10.88 7.26 -13.81
CA LYS A 256 11.17 8.36 -14.74
C LYS A 256 10.58 8.11 -16.13
N GLY A 257 10.57 6.84 -16.58
CA GLY A 257 9.96 6.43 -17.85
C GLY A 257 8.45 6.69 -17.95
N SER A 258 7.73 6.61 -16.82
CA SER A 258 6.26 6.79 -16.77
C SER A 258 5.83 8.25 -16.60
N GLN A 259 6.76 9.19 -16.35
CA GLN A 259 6.44 10.60 -16.13
C GLN A 259 5.68 11.22 -17.31
N GLY A 260 6.05 10.91 -18.56
CA GLY A 260 5.37 11.40 -19.76
C GLY A 260 3.91 10.95 -19.85
N LEU A 261 3.60 9.73 -19.42
CA LEU A 261 2.22 9.21 -19.34
C LEU A 261 1.40 10.00 -18.31
N VAL A 262 1.98 10.27 -17.14
CA VAL A 262 1.34 11.04 -16.06
C VAL A 262 1.02 12.46 -16.53
N ASP A 263 2.02 13.19 -17.06
CA ASP A 263 1.89 14.58 -17.52
C ASP A 263 0.88 14.72 -18.66
N GLY A 264 0.92 13.79 -19.62
CA GLY A 264 -0.04 13.73 -20.72
C GLY A 264 -1.47 13.50 -20.24
N THR A 265 -1.64 12.59 -19.25
CA THR A 265 -2.96 12.32 -18.67
C THR A 265 -3.48 13.52 -17.89
N ILE A 266 -2.66 14.17 -17.07
CA ILE A 266 -3.04 15.40 -16.37
C ILE A 266 -3.49 16.48 -17.37
N THR A 267 -2.72 16.70 -18.42
CA THR A 267 -3.05 17.70 -19.46
C THR A 267 -4.39 17.39 -20.11
N MET A 268 -4.64 16.14 -20.49
CA MET A 268 -5.90 15.69 -21.08
C MET A 268 -7.07 15.92 -20.10
N LEU A 269 -6.92 15.56 -18.82
CA LEU A 269 -7.95 15.71 -17.79
C LEU A 269 -8.28 17.17 -17.49
N VAL A 270 -7.29 18.07 -17.50
CA VAL A 270 -7.50 19.51 -17.36
C VAL A 270 -8.40 20.04 -18.48
N TRP A 271 -8.05 19.73 -19.73
CA TRP A 271 -8.85 20.16 -20.89
C TRP A 271 -10.24 19.55 -20.89
N LEU A 272 -10.37 18.26 -20.60
CA LEU A 272 -11.69 17.60 -20.51
C LEU A 272 -12.53 18.20 -19.41
N THR A 273 -11.96 18.53 -18.26
CA THR A 273 -12.67 19.20 -17.15
C THR A 273 -13.14 20.58 -17.56
N ILE A 274 -12.31 21.38 -18.23
CA ILE A 274 -12.69 22.70 -18.74
C ILE A 274 -13.85 22.57 -19.74
N ILE A 275 -13.79 21.62 -20.68
CA ILE A 275 -14.85 21.34 -21.64
C ILE A 275 -16.15 20.95 -20.91
N CYS A 276 -16.09 20.05 -19.94
CA CYS A 276 -17.25 19.64 -19.15
C CYS A 276 -17.87 20.81 -18.37
N LEU A 277 -17.05 21.69 -17.79
CA LEU A 277 -17.53 22.90 -17.12
C LEU A 277 -18.23 23.88 -18.09
N ILE A 278 -17.66 24.09 -19.28
CA ILE A 278 -18.29 24.91 -20.34
C ILE A 278 -19.61 24.27 -20.75
N LEU A 279 -19.66 22.95 -21.00
CA LEU A 279 -20.88 22.24 -21.36
C LEU A 279 -21.92 22.31 -20.24
N GLN A 280 -21.51 22.21 -18.97
CA GLN A 280 -22.43 22.39 -17.82
C GLN A 280 -22.99 23.80 -17.77
N CYS A 281 -22.23 24.79 -18.19
CA CYS A 281 -22.70 26.17 -18.32
C CYS A 281 -23.61 26.38 -19.52
N MET A 282 -23.32 25.74 -20.64
CA MET A 282 -24.11 25.88 -21.88
C MET A 282 -25.43 25.09 -21.86
N ASP A 283 -25.46 23.98 -21.10
CA ASP A 283 -26.66 23.14 -21.01
C ASP A 283 -27.78 23.82 -20.21
N GLY A 284 -28.94 23.94 -20.81
CA GLY A 284 -30.13 24.46 -20.14
C GLY A 284 -30.71 23.52 -19.07
N ARG A 285 -30.18 22.29 -18.98
CA ARG A 285 -30.58 21.28 -18.00
C ARG A 285 -29.60 21.35 -16.80
N ARG A 286 -29.98 22.14 -15.79
CA ARG A 286 -29.17 22.34 -14.59
C ARG A 286 -28.95 21.07 -13.74
N CYS A 287 -29.94 20.19 -13.72
CA CYS A 287 -30.00 18.95 -12.99
C CYS A 287 -30.51 17.85 -13.90
N VAL A 288 -30.01 16.63 -13.76
CA VAL A 288 -30.49 15.45 -14.49
C VAL A 288 -31.94 15.15 -14.07
N ILE A 289 -32.17 15.11 -12.77
CA ILE A 289 -33.49 14.97 -12.16
C ILE A 289 -33.82 16.27 -11.40
N PRO A 290 -34.97 16.92 -11.62
CA PRO A 290 -35.36 18.13 -10.89
C PRO A 290 -35.30 17.90 -9.38
N PHE A 291 -34.60 18.76 -8.65
CA PHE A 291 -34.38 18.62 -7.21
C PHE A 291 -34.37 20.00 -6.54
N HIS A 292 -35.18 20.20 -5.46
CA HIS A 292 -35.29 21.45 -4.73
C HIS A 292 -35.18 21.23 -3.23
N TRP A 293 -33.94 21.33 -2.69
CA TRP A 293 -33.68 21.11 -1.28
C TRP A 293 -34.32 22.13 -0.36
N TRP A 294 -34.22 23.43 -0.71
CA TRP A 294 -34.71 24.53 0.14
C TRP A 294 -36.25 24.62 0.28
N ARG A 295 -37.02 24.00 -0.62
CA ARG A 295 -38.49 23.92 -0.58
C ARG A 295 -38.94 22.55 -1.07
N PRO A 296 -38.66 21.49 -0.32
CA PRO A 296 -38.83 20.11 -0.80
C PRO A 296 -40.32 19.75 -1.03
N PHE A 297 -41.23 20.40 -0.31
CA PHE A 297 -42.67 20.13 -0.35
C PHE A 297 -43.46 21.22 -1.05
N ARG A 298 -42.83 22.06 -1.91
CA ARG A 298 -43.50 23.21 -2.54
C ARG A 298 -44.74 22.85 -3.35
N ASN A 299 -44.70 21.75 -4.09
CA ASN A 299 -45.80 21.21 -4.90
C ASN A 299 -45.53 19.73 -5.22
N THR A 300 -46.55 19.02 -5.73
CA THR A 300 -46.49 17.61 -6.06
C THR A 300 -45.36 17.26 -7.04
N LYS A 301 -45.11 18.11 -8.05
CA LYS A 301 -43.99 17.89 -9.02
C LYS A 301 -42.65 17.97 -8.34
N THR A 302 -42.48 18.87 -7.38
CA THR A 302 -41.23 18.99 -6.59
C THR A 302 -41.02 17.76 -5.69
N ILE A 303 -42.07 17.30 -5.02
CA ILE A 303 -42.04 16.10 -4.18
C ILE A 303 -41.67 14.90 -5.03
N ILE A 304 -42.38 14.68 -6.16
CA ILE A 304 -42.07 13.57 -7.08
C ILE A 304 -40.60 13.65 -7.57
N GLY A 305 -40.12 14.80 -8.02
CA GLY A 305 -38.76 14.97 -8.48
C GLY A 305 -37.71 14.66 -7.39
N ASN A 306 -37.96 15.15 -6.15
CA ASN A 306 -37.09 14.87 -5.02
C ASN A 306 -37.07 13.38 -4.65
N CYS A 307 -38.26 12.75 -4.57
CA CYS A 307 -38.37 11.30 -4.30
C CYS A 307 -37.70 10.48 -5.40
N THR A 308 -37.94 10.79 -6.67
CA THR A 308 -37.33 10.08 -7.81
C THR A 308 -35.80 10.14 -7.75
N ARG A 309 -35.22 11.31 -7.43
CA ARG A 309 -33.79 11.45 -7.31
C ARG A 309 -33.20 10.60 -6.15
N ILE A 310 -33.82 10.68 -4.98
CA ILE A 310 -33.34 9.93 -3.78
C ILE A 310 -33.43 8.42 -4.06
N ILE A 311 -34.57 7.99 -4.67
CA ILE A 311 -34.73 6.56 -5.04
C ILE A 311 -33.71 6.15 -6.10
N ALA A 312 -33.51 6.94 -7.17
CA ALA A 312 -32.55 6.61 -8.21
C ALA A 312 -31.11 6.54 -7.68
N ALA A 313 -30.70 7.50 -6.85
CA ALA A 313 -29.38 7.47 -6.21
C ALA A 313 -29.26 6.28 -5.24
N GLY A 314 -30.26 6.08 -4.37
CA GLY A 314 -30.25 4.98 -3.40
C GLY A 314 -30.24 3.61 -4.06
N MET A 315 -31.07 3.39 -5.08
CA MET A 315 -31.12 2.11 -5.80
C MET A 315 -29.83 1.83 -6.58
N SER A 316 -29.24 2.83 -7.23
CA SER A 316 -27.99 2.64 -7.97
C SER A 316 -26.82 2.32 -7.04
N ILE A 317 -26.74 2.97 -5.88
CA ILE A 317 -25.74 2.65 -4.85
C ILE A 317 -26.00 1.25 -4.28
N ALA A 318 -27.23 0.93 -3.89
CA ALA A 318 -27.58 -0.37 -3.32
C ALA A 318 -27.29 -1.52 -4.30
N PHE A 319 -27.58 -1.32 -5.59
CA PHE A 319 -27.26 -2.30 -6.62
C PHE A 319 -25.76 -2.49 -6.76
N LEU A 320 -24.99 -1.41 -6.87
CA LEU A 320 -23.53 -1.49 -6.99
C LEU A 320 -22.90 -2.17 -5.76
N CYS A 321 -23.32 -1.77 -4.54
CA CYS A 321 -22.84 -2.39 -3.30
C CYS A 321 -23.22 -3.87 -3.22
N SER A 322 -24.47 -4.22 -3.57
CA SER A 322 -24.92 -5.61 -3.58
C SER A 322 -24.16 -6.45 -4.60
N PHE A 323 -23.95 -5.91 -5.81
CA PHE A 323 -23.17 -6.58 -6.85
C PHE A 323 -21.72 -6.82 -6.37
N THR A 324 -21.05 -5.77 -5.89
CA THR A 324 -19.66 -5.87 -5.40
C THR A 324 -19.53 -6.86 -4.25
N TRP A 325 -20.46 -6.80 -3.26
CA TRP A 325 -20.47 -7.74 -2.13
C TRP A 325 -20.61 -9.21 -2.57
N THR A 326 -21.51 -9.48 -3.53
CA THR A 326 -21.84 -10.87 -3.93
C THR A 326 -20.90 -11.42 -5.00
N LEU A 327 -20.01 -10.59 -5.55
CA LEU A 327 -19.11 -10.96 -6.64
C LEU A 327 -18.02 -11.96 -6.21
N SER A 328 -17.59 -11.91 -4.95
CA SER A 328 -16.61 -12.83 -4.35
C SER A 328 -17.24 -14.06 -3.66
N ILE A 329 -18.57 -14.14 -3.57
CA ILE A 329 -19.26 -15.21 -2.85
C ILE A 329 -19.80 -16.24 -3.85
N PRO A 330 -19.25 -17.47 -3.91
CA PRO A 330 -19.79 -18.52 -4.76
C PRO A 330 -21.28 -18.77 -4.53
N SER A 331 -22.03 -19.02 -5.59
CA SER A 331 -23.50 -19.21 -5.59
C SER A 331 -24.34 -18.00 -5.22
N ALA A 332 -23.73 -16.80 -5.04
CA ALA A 332 -24.48 -15.57 -4.91
C ALA A 332 -24.82 -14.95 -6.29
N TRP A 333 -25.86 -14.11 -6.35
CA TRP A 333 -26.38 -13.61 -7.62
C TRP A 333 -25.36 -12.85 -8.48
N GLY A 334 -24.46 -12.07 -7.86
CA GLY A 334 -23.43 -11.31 -8.59
C GLY A 334 -22.37 -12.21 -9.18
N TYR A 335 -21.93 -13.23 -8.44
CA TYR A 335 -21.00 -14.25 -8.88
C TYR A 335 -21.59 -15.08 -10.04
N GLU A 336 -22.80 -15.61 -9.88
CA GLU A 336 -23.47 -16.41 -10.93
C GLU A 336 -23.76 -15.59 -12.20
N TRP A 337 -24.12 -14.30 -12.03
CA TRP A 337 -24.33 -13.42 -13.17
C TRP A 337 -23.02 -13.15 -13.93
N ALA A 338 -21.92 -12.92 -13.22
CA ALA A 338 -20.60 -12.76 -13.84
C ALA A 338 -20.16 -14.04 -14.56
N GLN A 339 -20.35 -15.21 -13.93
CA GLN A 339 -20.05 -16.50 -14.55
C GLN A 339 -20.93 -16.80 -15.78
N ALA A 340 -22.20 -16.40 -15.79
CA ALA A 340 -23.04 -16.50 -16.96
C ALA A 340 -22.52 -15.69 -18.16
N TRP A 341 -21.62 -14.74 -17.92
CA TRP A 341 -20.90 -13.95 -18.94
C TRP A 341 -19.47 -14.47 -19.18
N ASN A 342 -19.20 -15.70 -18.73
CA ASN A 342 -17.90 -16.38 -18.84
C ASN A 342 -16.76 -15.68 -18.10
N ASP A 343 -17.08 -14.97 -17.00
CA ASP A 343 -16.10 -14.55 -16.01
C ASP A 343 -15.50 -15.78 -15.32
N SER A 344 -14.19 -15.84 -15.23
CA SER A 344 -13.46 -16.97 -14.63
C SER A 344 -12.50 -16.46 -13.56
N PRO A 345 -12.99 -16.26 -12.31
CA PRO A 345 -12.21 -15.68 -11.24
C PRO A 345 -10.91 -16.43 -10.94
N LYS A 346 -9.83 -15.68 -10.77
CA LYS A 346 -8.51 -16.19 -10.36
C LYS A 346 -8.04 -15.38 -9.13
N PRO A 347 -8.70 -15.51 -7.97
CA PRO A 347 -8.39 -14.69 -6.78
C PRO A 347 -6.98 -14.92 -6.24
N TRP A 348 -6.37 -16.07 -6.54
CA TRP A 348 -4.99 -16.40 -6.17
C TRP A 348 -3.94 -15.67 -7.04
N ASN A 349 -4.31 -15.11 -8.18
CA ASN A 349 -3.44 -14.33 -9.06
C ASN A 349 -4.20 -13.12 -9.60
N SER A 350 -4.04 -12.00 -8.94
CA SER A 350 -4.75 -10.76 -9.29
C SER A 350 -4.36 -10.21 -10.66
N ALA A 351 -3.11 -10.44 -11.11
CA ALA A 351 -2.65 -10.02 -12.43
C ALA A 351 -3.34 -10.81 -13.54
N ASP A 352 -3.36 -12.13 -13.43
CA ASP A 352 -4.04 -13.00 -14.38
C ASP A 352 -5.56 -12.83 -14.36
N ASP A 353 -6.14 -12.60 -13.17
CA ASP A 353 -7.54 -12.28 -13.04
C ASP A 353 -7.87 -10.98 -13.81
N ALA A 354 -7.07 -9.95 -13.63
CA ALA A 354 -7.25 -8.66 -14.29
C ALA A 354 -7.00 -8.72 -15.81
N ARG A 355 -6.03 -9.51 -16.26
CA ARG A 355 -5.80 -9.71 -17.71
C ARG A 355 -6.94 -10.48 -18.37
N ALA A 356 -7.44 -11.53 -17.70
CA ALA A 356 -8.49 -12.41 -18.24
C ALA A 356 -9.90 -11.84 -18.10
N ASN A 357 -10.22 -11.27 -16.93
CA ASN A 357 -11.59 -10.86 -16.58
C ASN A 357 -11.78 -9.34 -16.56
N GLY A 358 -10.69 -8.58 -16.63
CA GLY A 358 -10.64 -7.12 -16.61
C GLY A 358 -10.41 -6.52 -15.23
N PRO A 359 -9.57 -5.47 -15.14
CA PRO A 359 -9.14 -4.88 -13.86
C PRO A 359 -10.29 -4.34 -13.01
N THR A 360 -11.36 -3.84 -13.65
CA THR A 360 -12.55 -3.37 -12.92
C THR A 360 -13.23 -4.50 -12.16
N MET A 361 -13.38 -5.67 -12.81
CA MET A 361 -14.00 -6.83 -12.17
C MET A 361 -13.14 -7.39 -11.06
N THR A 362 -11.84 -7.49 -11.28
CA THR A 362 -10.86 -7.90 -10.25
C THR A 362 -10.89 -6.96 -9.06
N PHE A 363 -10.84 -5.63 -9.28
CA PHE A 363 -10.93 -4.64 -8.22
C PHE A 363 -12.22 -4.77 -7.39
N LEU A 364 -13.37 -4.90 -8.05
CA LEU A 364 -14.65 -5.04 -7.36
C LEU A 364 -14.74 -6.37 -6.58
N ARG A 365 -14.19 -7.45 -7.11
CA ARG A 365 -14.14 -8.77 -6.47
C ARG A 365 -13.34 -8.75 -5.18
N LEU A 366 -12.21 -8.06 -5.17
CA LEU A 366 -11.32 -7.92 -4.02
C LEU A 366 -11.77 -6.85 -3.01
N ALA A 367 -12.85 -6.11 -3.29
CA ALA A 367 -13.30 -5.02 -2.41
C ALA A 367 -13.86 -5.48 -1.05
N PHE A 368 -14.27 -6.74 -0.96
CA PHE A 368 -14.76 -7.36 0.28
C PHE A 368 -14.10 -8.73 0.47
N PRO A 369 -12.83 -8.75 0.89
CA PRO A 369 -12.09 -10.00 1.04
C PRO A 369 -12.67 -10.84 2.17
N LYS A 370 -12.61 -12.15 2.01
CA LYS A 370 -12.94 -13.11 3.03
C LYS A 370 -11.68 -13.46 3.80
N ILE A 371 -11.69 -13.38 5.14
CA ILE A 371 -10.48 -13.65 5.93
C ILE A 371 -10.07 -15.11 5.78
N MET A 372 -10.93 -16.06 6.14
CA MET A 372 -10.74 -17.49 5.90
C MET A 372 -12.04 -18.26 6.13
N GLU A 373 -12.11 -19.47 5.59
CA GLU A 373 -13.25 -20.36 5.88
C GLU A 373 -13.20 -20.88 7.29
N LYS A 374 -14.38 -21.01 7.92
CA LYS A 374 -14.49 -21.65 9.22
C LYS A 374 -14.09 -23.12 9.10
N PRO A 375 -13.02 -23.58 9.79
CA PRO A 375 -12.59 -24.97 9.72
C PRO A 375 -13.59 -25.90 10.40
N ASP A 376 -13.71 -27.13 9.86
CA ASP A 376 -14.50 -28.19 10.48
C ASP A 376 -13.96 -28.52 11.87
N GLY A 377 -14.90 -28.60 12.84
CA GLY A 377 -14.57 -28.90 14.21
C GLY A 377 -14.14 -27.71 15.05
N TYR A 378 -14.20 -26.47 14.51
CA TYR A 378 -13.91 -25.27 15.31
C TYR A 378 -14.95 -25.06 16.39
N SER A 379 -14.52 -25.19 17.64
CA SER A 379 -15.30 -24.97 18.86
C SER A 379 -14.38 -24.55 20.00
N GLN A 380 -14.93 -24.01 21.11
CA GLN A 380 -14.17 -23.68 22.30
C GLN A 380 -13.48 -24.92 22.89
N GLU A 381 -14.17 -26.05 22.97
CA GLU A 381 -13.64 -27.32 23.50
C GLU A 381 -12.44 -27.79 22.64
N THR A 382 -12.52 -27.67 21.32
CA THR A 382 -11.40 -28.01 20.42
C THR A 382 -10.21 -27.11 20.67
N MET A 383 -10.42 -25.80 20.84
CA MET A 383 -9.33 -24.86 21.08
C MET A 383 -8.68 -25.09 22.46
N GLU A 384 -9.47 -25.35 23.52
CA GLU A 384 -8.96 -25.70 24.83
C GLU A 384 -8.17 -27.03 24.80
N THR A 385 -8.63 -28.00 24.02
CA THR A 385 -7.94 -29.29 23.83
C THR A 385 -6.59 -29.10 23.14
N LEU A 386 -6.53 -28.25 22.11
CA LEU A 386 -5.26 -27.89 21.44
C LEU A 386 -4.32 -27.13 22.38
N ALA A 387 -4.84 -26.16 23.12
CA ALA A 387 -4.05 -25.43 24.10
C ALA A 387 -3.42 -26.39 25.12
N LYS A 388 -4.20 -27.32 25.67
CA LYS A 388 -3.72 -28.34 26.63
C LYS A 388 -2.63 -29.23 25.98
N LYS A 389 -2.88 -29.77 24.77
CA LYS A 389 -1.92 -30.62 24.05
C LYS A 389 -0.57 -29.93 23.94
N TYR A 390 -0.55 -28.69 23.49
CA TYR A 390 0.70 -27.96 23.27
C TYR A 390 1.32 -27.42 24.58
N SER A 391 0.52 -27.18 25.61
CA SER A 391 1.04 -26.89 26.95
C SER A 391 1.85 -28.08 27.51
N GLU A 392 1.32 -29.29 27.43
CA GLU A 392 2.02 -30.51 27.84
C GLU A 392 3.33 -30.72 27.06
N GLN A 393 3.34 -30.44 25.76
CA GLN A 393 4.53 -30.51 24.95
C GLN A 393 5.54 -29.39 25.26
N ALA A 394 5.06 -28.16 25.52
CA ALA A 394 5.91 -27.04 25.93
C ALA A 394 6.60 -27.33 27.28
N GLU A 395 5.88 -27.90 28.25
CA GLU A 395 6.47 -28.33 29.55
C GLU A 395 7.63 -29.31 29.35
N ILE A 396 7.45 -30.32 28.47
CA ILE A 396 8.52 -31.31 28.16
C ILE A 396 9.71 -30.59 27.52
N THR A 397 9.49 -29.77 26.53
CA THR A 397 10.53 -29.01 25.83
C THR A 397 11.28 -28.11 26.80
N ASN A 398 10.57 -27.42 27.67
CA ASN A 398 11.11 -26.44 28.61
C ASN A 398 11.96 -27.07 29.74
N GLN A 399 11.85 -28.38 29.99
CA GLN A 399 12.75 -29.11 30.91
C GLN A 399 14.21 -29.07 30.45
N SER A 400 14.47 -29.01 29.14
CA SER A 400 15.80 -28.97 28.56
C SER A 400 16.27 -27.55 28.20
N ARG A 401 15.41 -26.54 28.24
CA ARG A 401 15.71 -25.16 27.88
C ARG A 401 16.25 -24.37 29.07
N THR A 402 17.36 -23.64 28.88
CA THR A 402 18.08 -22.96 29.95
C THR A 402 17.90 -21.45 29.98
N SER A 403 17.39 -20.85 28.91
CA SER A 403 17.23 -19.41 28.76
C SER A 403 15.75 -19.02 28.64
N ASN A 404 15.45 -17.74 28.76
CA ASN A 404 14.15 -17.17 28.35
C ASN A 404 14.39 -16.24 27.14
N LEU A 405 13.43 -16.15 26.25
CA LEU A 405 13.52 -15.22 25.11
C LEU A 405 13.80 -13.78 25.55
N THR A 406 13.19 -13.38 26.66
CA THR A 406 13.31 -12.03 27.22
C THR A 406 14.62 -11.75 27.95
N ASP A 407 15.52 -12.70 28.05
CA ASP A 407 16.86 -12.50 28.64
C ASP A 407 17.84 -11.87 27.62
N SER A 408 17.46 -11.82 26.34
CA SER A 408 18.20 -11.18 25.25
C SER A 408 17.38 -10.10 24.57
N THR A 409 18.06 -9.05 24.08
CA THR A 409 17.47 -8.18 23.08
C THR A 409 17.40 -8.95 21.76
N VAL A 410 16.22 -9.09 21.21
CA VAL A 410 16.00 -9.68 19.89
C VAL A 410 15.75 -8.58 18.87
N ILE A 411 16.62 -8.53 17.85
CA ILE A 411 16.50 -7.60 16.73
C ILE A 411 15.99 -8.39 15.54
N MET A 412 14.79 -8.13 15.09
CA MET A 412 14.21 -8.69 13.88
C MET A 412 14.40 -7.68 12.74
N ILE A 413 15.28 -8.01 11.79
CA ILE A 413 15.63 -7.16 10.65
C ILE A 413 14.99 -7.73 9.40
N LEU A 414 14.02 -7.02 8.87
CA LEU A 414 13.58 -7.18 7.50
C LEU A 414 14.47 -6.29 6.63
N SER A 415 15.37 -6.94 5.89
CA SER A 415 16.21 -6.27 4.90
C SER A 415 15.42 -6.16 3.59
N GLU A 416 14.99 -4.94 3.28
CA GLU A 416 14.18 -4.64 2.11
C GLU A 416 14.88 -5.09 0.82
N THR A 417 14.14 -5.86 0.02
CA THR A 417 14.58 -6.35 -1.29
C THR A 417 16.00 -6.95 -1.21
N PHE A 418 16.18 -8.02 -0.39
CA PHE A 418 17.49 -8.63 -0.20
C PHE A 418 17.47 -10.13 -0.50
N SER A 419 18.35 -10.55 -1.37
CA SER A 419 18.64 -11.97 -1.68
C SER A 419 20.01 -12.10 -2.34
N ASP A 420 20.56 -13.31 -2.40
CA ASP A 420 21.82 -13.60 -3.11
C ASP A 420 21.62 -13.52 -4.63
N PRO A 421 22.17 -12.51 -5.33
CA PRO A 421 22.05 -12.38 -6.78
C PRO A 421 22.66 -13.56 -7.54
N MET A 422 23.66 -14.22 -6.97
CA MET A 422 24.33 -15.37 -7.62
C MET A 422 23.47 -16.64 -7.67
N ARG A 423 22.34 -16.67 -6.95
CA ARG A 423 21.35 -17.77 -7.05
C ARG A 423 20.34 -17.57 -8.16
N VAL A 424 20.23 -16.36 -8.71
CA VAL A 424 19.26 -16.06 -9.76
C VAL A 424 19.70 -16.71 -11.07
N PRO A 425 18.86 -17.55 -11.69
CA PRO A 425 19.20 -18.19 -12.97
C PRO A 425 19.53 -17.16 -14.06
N GLY A 426 20.63 -17.39 -14.77
CA GLY A 426 21.12 -16.49 -15.82
C GLY A 426 22.03 -15.35 -15.32
N ILE A 427 22.19 -15.17 -14.01
CA ILE A 427 23.14 -14.21 -13.44
C ILE A 427 24.51 -14.87 -13.21
N THR A 428 25.56 -14.24 -13.74
CA THR A 428 26.96 -14.69 -13.58
C THR A 428 27.82 -13.50 -13.19
N LEU A 429 28.38 -13.58 -11.97
CA LEU A 429 29.24 -12.52 -11.42
C LEU A 429 30.66 -12.99 -11.26
N LEU A 430 31.64 -12.13 -11.56
CA LEU A 430 33.06 -12.35 -11.31
C LEU A 430 33.48 -12.06 -9.87
N GLU A 431 32.67 -11.28 -9.14
CA GLU A 431 32.90 -10.88 -7.76
C GLU A 431 31.69 -11.27 -6.89
N ASP A 432 31.93 -11.74 -5.67
CA ASP A 432 30.88 -12.06 -4.70
C ASP A 432 30.30 -10.75 -4.12
N PRO A 433 29.00 -10.47 -4.30
CA PRO A 433 28.41 -9.25 -3.77
C PRO A 433 28.16 -9.30 -2.25
N MET A 434 28.18 -10.48 -1.61
CA MET A 434 27.82 -10.61 -0.20
C MET A 434 28.75 -11.53 0.61
N PRO A 435 30.09 -11.31 0.58
CA PRO A 435 31.07 -12.19 1.23
C PRO A 435 30.94 -12.23 2.76
N ASN A 436 30.55 -11.10 3.41
CA ASN A 436 30.39 -11.05 4.86
C ASN A 436 29.19 -11.88 5.31
N ILE A 437 28.01 -11.66 4.71
CA ILE A 437 26.78 -12.41 5.03
C ILE A 437 26.98 -13.90 4.72
N ARG A 438 27.66 -14.23 3.64
CA ARG A 438 28.00 -15.63 3.30
C ARG A 438 28.85 -16.28 4.42
N SER A 439 29.86 -15.61 4.89
CA SER A 439 30.69 -16.06 6.03
C SER A 439 29.90 -16.18 7.33
N ILE A 440 28.98 -15.22 7.60
CA ILE A 440 28.09 -15.28 8.75
C ILE A 440 27.20 -16.52 8.65
N LYS A 441 26.58 -16.78 7.49
CA LYS A 441 25.73 -17.95 7.25
C LYS A 441 26.46 -19.27 7.43
N GLU A 442 27.78 -19.34 7.15
CA GLU A 442 28.59 -20.53 7.39
C GLU A 442 28.81 -20.82 8.89
N SER A 443 28.77 -19.78 9.73
CA SER A 443 29.16 -19.90 11.15
C SER A 443 27.98 -19.85 12.12
N THR A 444 26.76 -19.59 11.65
CA THR A 444 25.57 -19.47 12.49
C THR A 444 24.34 -20.15 11.88
N THR A 445 23.21 -20.17 12.61
CA THR A 445 21.93 -20.69 12.12
C THR A 445 21.48 -19.89 10.90
N SER A 446 21.33 -20.53 9.75
CA SER A 446 21.04 -19.83 8.49
C SER A 446 20.38 -20.74 7.47
N GLY A 447 19.92 -20.17 6.38
CA GLY A 447 19.32 -20.93 5.28
C GLY A 447 18.63 -20.04 4.26
N LEU A 448 17.56 -20.59 3.66
CA LEU A 448 16.69 -19.92 2.70
C LEU A 448 15.27 -19.81 3.26
N MET A 449 14.67 -18.65 3.10
CA MET A 449 13.28 -18.40 3.42
C MET A 449 12.45 -18.43 2.14
N LEU A 450 11.38 -19.23 2.13
CA LEU A 450 10.37 -19.17 1.08
C LEU A 450 9.51 -17.94 1.32
N SER A 451 9.62 -16.96 0.43
CA SER A 451 8.88 -15.70 0.50
C SER A 451 7.62 -15.74 -0.36
N PRO A 452 6.49 -15.19 0.12
CA PRO A 452 5.32 -14.99 -0.72
C PRO A 452 5.49 -13.85 -1.73
N GLY A 453 6.49 -13.00 -1.56
CA GLY A 453 6.72 -11.80 -2.36
C GLY A 453 7.72 -11.98 -3.49
N TYR A 454 7.45 -11.31 -4.61
CA TYR A 454 8.39 -11.04 -5.70
C TYR A 454 8.14 -9.62 -6.20
N GLY A 455 9.17 -8.76 -6.19
CA GLY A 455 9.01 -7.34 -6.54
C GLY A 455 8.13 -6.54 -5.58
N GLY A 456 7.76 -7.11 -4.42
CA GLY A 456 6.92 -6.46 -3.42
C GLY A 456 6.24 -7.44 -2.48
N GLY A 457 5.37 -6.92 -1.60
CA GLY A 457 4.65 -7.75 -0.62
C GLY A 457 5.21 -7.69 0.79
N THR A 458 6.19 -6.83 1.07
CA THR A 458 6.91 -6.64 2.34
C THR A 458 6.02 -6.73 3.58
N ALA A 459 4.88 -6.03 3.57
CA ALA A 459 3.95 -6.00 4.71
C ALA A 459 3.34 -7.36 5.06
N ASN A 460 3.18 -8.26 4.09
CA ASN A 460 2.66 -9.61 4.32
C ASN A 460 3.72 -10.51 4.97
N ILE A 461 4.96 -10.37 4.55
CA ILE A 461 6.10 -11.10 5.13
C ILE A 461 6.34 -10.63 6.58
N GLU A 462 6.33 -9.32 6.80
CA GLU A 462 6.42 -8.70 8.11
C GLU A 462 5.29 -9.16 9.05
N TYR A 463 4.04 -9.23 8.55
CA TYR A 463 2.92 -9.76 9.32
C TYR A 463 3.15 -11.19 9.78
N GLN A 464 3.64 -12.07 8.92
CA GLN A 464 3.93 -13.46 9.23
C GLN A 464 5.03 -13.59 10.29
N THR A 465 6.12 -12.82 10.15
CA THR A 465 7.25 -12.87 11.10
C THR A 465 6.85 -12.37 12.48
N LEU A 466 5.97 -11.37 12.58
CA LEU A 466 5.50 -10.82 13.84
C LEU A 466 4.43 -11.68 14.52
N THR A 467 3.62 -12.42 13.75
CA THR A 467 2.45 -13.11 14.31
C THR A 467 2.59 -14.63 14.35
N GLY A 468 3.45 -15.21 13.51
CA GLY A 468 3.52 -16.66 13.33
C GLY A 468 2.34 -17.24 12.54
N LEU A 469 1.52 -16.40 11.89
CA LEU A 469 0.42 -16.84 11.06
C LEU A 469 0.86 -16.99 9.60
N ASP A 470 0.27 -17.95 8.89
CA ASP A 470 0.69 -18.37 7.56
C ASP A 470 -0.23 -17.78 6.48
N LEU A 471 0.36 -17.13 5.48
CA LEU A 471 -0.39 -16.51 4.38
C LEU A 471 -1.16 -17.54 3.54
N ALA A 472 -0.61 -18.76 3.39
CA ALA A 472 -1.22 -19.84 2.64
C ALA A 472 -2.53 -20.38 3.24
N LEU A 473 -2.83 -20.04 4.50
CA LEU A 473 -4.03 -20.49 5.20
C LEU A 473 -5.18 -19.49 5.17
N PHE A 474 -4.93 -18.25 4.74
CA PHE A 474 -5.98 -17.26 4.48
C PHE A 474 -6.74 -17.57 3.18
N ASP A 475 -7.91 -16.97 3.04
CA ASP A 475 -8.65 -16.99 1.77
C ASP A 475 -7.84 -16.26 0.69
N ASP A 476 -7.88 -16.77 -0.55
CA ASP A 476 -7.12 -16.20 -1.67
C ASP A 476 -7.52 -14.75 -1.99
N SER A 477 -8.71 -14.31 -1.58
CA SER A 477 -9.13 -12.91 -1.71
C SER A 477 -8.43 -11.93 -0.75
N MET A 478 -7.78 -12.43 0.33
CA MET A 478 -6.96 -11.61 1.23
C MET A 478 -5.61 -11.30 0.59
N GLN A 479 -5.37 -10.03 0.29
CA GLN A 479 -4.16 -9.59 -0.41
C GLN A 479 -3.17 -8.87 0.52
N SER A 480 -3.65 -8.16 1.54
CA SER A 480 -2.81 -7.41 2.46
C SER A 480 -3.34 -7.48 3.90
N MET A 481 -2.64 -8.22 4.75
CA MET A 481 -3.04 -8.39 6.16
C MET A 481 -3.03 -7.06 6.91
N TYR A 482 -2.07 -6.19 6.63
CA TYR A 482 -1.93 -4.89 7.28
C TYR A 482 -3.01 -3.88 6.91
N GLN A 483 -3.65 -4.03 5.76
CA GLN A 483 -4.65 -3.10 5.27
C GLN A 483 -6.08 -3.66 5.45
N GLU A 484 -6.22 -4.99 5.39
CA GLU A 484 -7.52 -5.67 5.33
C GLU A 484 -7.90 -6.38 6.63
N LEU A 485 -6.94 -6.80 7.46
CA LEU A 485 -7.20 -7.58 8.67
C LEU A 485 -6.85 -6.82 9.96
N VAL A 486 -5.59 -6.46 10.14
CA VAL A 486 -5.08 -5.91 11.42
C VAL A 486 -5.83 -4.63 11.86
N PRO A 487 -6.18 -3.67 10.98
CA PRO A 487 -6.95 -2.50 11.37
C PRO A 487 -8.31 -2.81 11.98
N HIS A 488 -8.88 -3.97 11.66
CA HIS A 488 -10.21 -4.40 12.14
C HIS A 488 -10.14 -5.30 13.38
N GLN A 489 -8.98 -5.84 13.72
CA GLN A 489 -8.80 -6.63 14.94
C GLN A 489 -8.73 -5.74 16.19
N LYS A 490 -9.23 -6.22 17.31
CA LYS A 490 -9.19 -5.46 18.58
C LYS A 490 -7.82 -5.53 19.23
N LYS A 491 -7.27 -6.71 19.37
CA LYS A 491 -5.97 -7.01 19.99
C LYS A 491 -5.35 -8.20 19.25
N PRO A 492 -4.71 -7.97 18.12
CA PRO A 492 -3.97 -9.03 17.43
C PRO A 492 -2.78 -9.45 18.29
N TYR A 493 -2.51 -10.76 18.30
CA TYR A 493 -1.28 -11.29 18.91
C TYR A 493 -0.07 -10.97 18.03
N SER A 494 1.07 -10.70 18.69
CA SER A 494 2.38 -10.60 18.04
C SER A 494 3.49 -10.89 19.05
N PHE A 495 4.63 -11.42 18.59
CA PHE A 495 5.70 -11.91 19.45
C PHE A 495 6.38 -10.84 20.30
N ASN A 496 6.41 -9.59 19.90
CA ASN A 496 6.93 -8.48 20.71
C ASN A 496 6.19 -8.34 22.06
N GLN A 497 4.95 -8.83 22.16
CA GLN A 497 4.16 -8.79 23.39
C GLN A 497 4.78 -9.65 24.50
N ILE A 498 5.62 -10.63 24.16
CA ILE A 498 6.38 -11.43 25.13
C ILE A 498 7.29 -10.50 25.98
N TRP A 499 8.03 -9.59 25.32
CA TRP A 499 8.86 -8.59 26.00
C TRP A 499 8.00 -7.54 26.72
N ASN A 500 6.90 -7.13 26.12
CA ASN A 500 5.97 -6.18 26.76
C ASN A 500 5.34 -6.74 28.04
N THR A 501 5.10 -8.04 28.12
CA THR A 501 4.60 -8.70 29.33
C THR A 501 5.62 -8.57 30.48
N LYS A 502 6.92 -8.68 30.20
CA LYS A 502 7.98 -8.58 31.21
C LYS A 502 8.39 -7.13 31.51
N TYR A 503 8.53 -6.29 30.50
CA TYR A 503 9.14 -4.96 30.61
C TYR A 503 8.14 -3.80 30.38
N GLY A 504 6.88 -4.11 30.21
CA GLY A 504 5.84 -3.10 30.00
C GLY A 504 6.00 -2.36 28.66
N LYS A 505 5.73 -1.06 28.69
CA LYS A 505 5.71 -0.22 27.48
C LYS A 505 7.06 -0.03 26.80
N THR A 506 8.16 -0.35 27.47
CA THR A 506 9.50 -0.22 26.92
C THR A 506 10.05 -1.56 26.39
N GLY A 507 9.28 -2.64 26.52
CA GLY A 507 9.67 -3.98 26.09
C GLY A 507 9.84 -4.13 24.58
N SER A 508 9.23 -3.27 23.78
CA SER A 508 9.40 -3.33 22.30
C SER A 508 9.41 -1.97 21.64
N VAL A 509 10.16 -1.86 20.54
CA VAL A 509 10.32 -0.67 19.72
C VAL A 509 10.45 -1.07 18.24
N ALA A 510 10.00 -0.20 17.34
CA ALA A 510 10.12 -0.42 15.91
C ALA A 510 10.79 0.77 15.21
N PHE A 511 11.55 0.48 14.15
CA PHE A 511 12.23 1.44 13.29
C PHE A 511 11.90 1.17 11.82
N HIS A 512 11.59 2.24 11.10
CA HIS A 512 11.43 2.21 9.65
C HIS A 512 11.92 3.53 9.06
N PRO A 513 13.05 3.55 8.35
CA PRO A 513 13.64 4.76 7.78
C PRO A 513 12.86 5.24 6.55
N TYR A 514 11.56 5.31 6.70
CA TYR A 514 10.59 5.79 5.72
C TYR A 514 9.39 6.43 6.45
N TYR A 515 8.27 6.63 5.79
CA TYR A 515 7.10 7.27 6.37
C TYR A 515 6.22 6.30 7.17
N LYS A 516 5.74 6.74 8.33
CA LYS A 516 5.05 5.91 9.34
C LYS A 516 3.78 5.22 8.87
N ASN A 517 3.07 5.83 7.91
CA ASN A 517 1.76 5.37 7.46
C ASN A 517 1.80 4.38 6.29
N MET A 518 3.00 4.09 5.75
CA MET A 518 3.17 3.05 4.74
C MET A 518 2.59 1.72 5.25
N TYR A 519 1.67 1.11 4.48
CA TYR A 519 0.90 -0.08 4.87
C TYR A 519 0.12 0.08 6.19
N LEU A 520 -0.24 1.29 6.61
CA LEU A 520 -0.90 1.58 7.89
C LEU A 520 -0.08 1.12 9.12
N ARG A 521 1.25 1.10 9.04
CA ARG A 521 2.11 0.64 10.14
C ARG A 521 1.90 1.45 11.42
N ASP A 522 1.63 2.75 11.31
CA ASP A 522 1.32 3.62 12.46
C ASP A 522 0.07 3.17 13.24
N VAL A 523 -0.91 2.56 12.58
CA VAL A 523 -2.09 1.96 13.20
C VAL A 523 -1.79 0.55 13.67
N ASN A 524 -1.17 -0.27 12.83
CA ASN A 524 -0.95 -1.69 13.06
C ASN A 524 0.03 -1.94 14.21
N TYR A 525 1.13 -1.21 14.28
CA TYR A 525 2.12 -1.36 15.34
C TYR A 525 1.57 -0.98 16.73
N LYS A 526 0.70 0.03 16.81
CA LYS A 526 -0.03 0.32 18.06
C LYS A 526 -0.90 -0.84 18.50
N LYS A 527 -1.54 -1.55 17.55
CA LYS A 527 -2.36 -2.73 17.84
C LYS A 527 -1.54 -3.94 18.26
N PHE A 528 -0.36 -4.12 17.68
CA PHE A 528 0.62 -5.13 18.11
C PHE A 528 1.30 -4.80 19.43
N GLY A 529 1.13 -3.59 19.94
CA GLY A 529 1.67 -3.19 21.23
C GLY A 529 3.05 -2.54 21.18
N PHE A 530 3.54 -2.13 20.01
CA PHE A 530 4.71 -1.24 19.93
C PHE A 530 4.33 0.14 20.45
N ASN A 531 4.99 0.57 21.51
CA ASN A 531 4.73 1.89 22.12
C ASN A 531 5.57 3.00 21.51
N LYS A 532 6.66 2.63 20.85
CA LYS A 532 7.54 3.52 20.10
C LYS A 532 7.72 2.97 18.69
N TYR A 533 7.52 3.83 17.71
CA TYR A 533 7.75 3.55 16.29
C TYR A 533 8.41 4.78 15.68
N TYR A 534 9.70 4.64 15.35
CA TYR A 534 10.55 5.70 14.83
C TYR A 534 10.64 5.61 13.31
N THR A 535 10.38 6.74 12.66
CA THR A 535 10.31 6.91 11.20
C THR A 535 10.89 8.27 10.79
N LEU A 536 10.91 8.58 9.49
CA LEU A 536 11.30 9.91 9.00
C LEU A 536 10.37 11.02 9.50
N ASP A 537 9.09 10.72 9.70
CA ASP A 537 8.02 11.67 10.06
C ASP A 537 7.41 11.40 11.45
N SER A 538 8.03 10.57 12.29
CA SER A 538 7.64 10.42 13.69
C SER A 538 8.16 11.59 14.55
N ASP A 539 7.63 11.72 15.77
CA ASP A 539 8.12 12.72 16.75
C ASP A 539 8.53 12.00 18.04
N PRO A 540 9.85 11.90 18.34
CA PRO A 540 10.98 12.32 17.47
C PRO A 540 11.13 11.42 16.23
N ALA A 541 11.70 11.97 15.17
CA ALA A 541 12.10 11.20 13.99
C ALA A 541 13.34 10.34 14.29
N ILE A 542 13.68 9.39 13.41
CA ILE A 542 14.96 8.68 13.44
C ILE A 542 16.12 9.68 13.36
N THR A 543 17.20 9.41 14.06
CA THR A 543 18.33 10.34 14.16
C THR A 543 19.22 10.29 12.93
N TYR A 544 19.60 9.10 12.48
CA TYR A 544 20.50 8.88 11.34
C TYR A 544 19.66 8.64 10.09
N GLN A 545 19.85 9.49 9.08
CA GLN A 545 19.03 9.51 7.85
C GLN A 545 19.90 9.62 6.58
N ASP A 546 21.20 9.32 6.69
CA ASP A 546 22.11 9.46 5.55
C ASP A 546 21.73 8.50 4.41
N THR A 547 21.78 9.01 3.20
CA THR A 547 21.60 8.26 1.95
C THR A 547 22.97 8.01 1.30
N ILE A 548 23.01 7.16 0.27
CA ILE A 548 24.25 6.86 -0.46
C ILE A 548 24.14 7.45 -1.86
N ASP A 549 25.08 8.32 -2.22
CA ASP A 549 25.18 8.96 -3.54
C ASP A 549 23.83 9.57 -3.99
N ASN A 550 23.24 9.05 -5.06
CA ASN A 550 21.95 9.51 -5.60
C ASN A 550 20.76 8.63 -5.15
N SER A 551 20.95 7.68 -4.24
CA SER A 551 19.85 6.88 -3.71
C SER A 551 18.86 7.75 -2.94
N PRO A 552 17.54 7.62 -3.17
CA PRO A 552 16.54 8.37 -2.42
C PRO A 552 16.27 7.78 -1.03
N TYR A 553 16.85 6.63 -0.71
CA TYR A 553 16.55 5.88 0.50
C TYR A 553 17.65 5.98 1.55
N VAL A 554 17.24 5.97 2.82
CA VAL A 554 18.18 5.93 3.95
C VAL A 554 18.98 4.64 3.92
N SER A 555 20.29 4.77 4.13
CA SER A 555 21.21 3.63 4.12
C SER A 555 20.98 2.64 5.27
N ASP A 556 21.32 1.38 5.06
CA ASP A 556 21.30 0.36 6.11
C ASP A 556 22.24 0.71 7.26
N ALA A 557 23.39 1.30 6.98
CA ALA A 557 24.33 1.77 7.99
C ALA A 557 23.69 2.79 8.95
N SER A 558 22.97 3.78 8.40
CA SER A 558 22.22 4.77 9.20
C SER A 558 21.08 4.10 9.98
N SER A 559 20.39 3.15 9.36
CA SER A 559 19.30 2.40 9.99
C SER A 559 19.82 1.58 11.18
N TYR A 560 20.97 0.91 11.04
CA TYR A 560 21.61 0.13 12.10
C TYR A 560 22.13 1.01 13.23
N GLN A 561 22.62 2.21 12.93
CA GLN A 561 23.11 3.14 13.97
C GLN A 561 21.95 3.59 14.89
N ASN A 562 20.75 3.83 14.35
CA ASN A 562 19.56 4.13 15.17
C ASN A 562 19.25 2.98 16.14
N VAL A 563 19.42 1.72 15.72
CA VAL A 563 19.20 0.54 16.58
C VAL A 563 20.29 0.41 17.64
N ILE A 564 21.56 0.66 17.30
CA ILE A 564 22.67 0.65 18.26
C ILE A 564 22.45 1.68 19.37
N ASP A 565 22.05 2.88 19.03
CA ASP A 565 21.77 3.94 20.01
C ASP A 565 20.59 3.58 20.92
N GLN A 566 19.54 2.93 20.39
CA GLN A 566 18.44 2.41 21.17
C GLN A 566 18.90 1.37 22.19
N ILE A 567 19.72 0.40 21.77
CA ILE A 567 20.26 -0.64 22.65
C ILE A 567 21.14 -0.05 23.75
N ASN A 568 21.98 0.92 23.40
CA ASN A 568 22.86 1.59 24.36
C ASN A 568 22.09 2.43 25.36
N GLY A 569 21.00 3.07 24.92
CA GLY A 569 20.15 3.93 25.77
C GLY A 569 19.18 3.17 26.68
N GLU A 570 18.98 1.86 26.49
CA GLU A 570 18.04 1.08 27.28
C GLU A 570 18.75 0.18 28.30
N THR A 571 18.11 -0.04 29.45
CA THR A 571 18.72 -0.82 30.55
C THR A 571 18.33 -2.29 30.56
N HIS A 572 17.28 -2.68 29.87
CA HIS A 572 16.75 -4.05 29.81
C HIS A 572 16.65 -4.55 28.37
N PRO A 573 16.57 -5.88 28.15
CA PRO A 573 16.35 -6.45 26.82
C PRO A 573 15.05 -5.99 26.19
N GLN A 574 15.05 -5.83 24.87
CA GLN A 574 13.91 -5.40 24.07
C GLN A 574 13.68 -6.33 22.88
N PHE A 575 12.46 -6.32 22.36
CA PHE A 575 12.18 -6.74 20.98
C PHE A 575 12.27 -5.51 20.08
N ILE A 576 13.19 -5.53 19.12
CA ILE A 576 13.42 -4.44 18.16
C ILE A 576 13.04 -4.94 16.78
N GLN A 577 12.02 -4.31 16.16
CA GLN A 577 11.69 -4.52 14.75
C GLN A 577 12.37 -3.44 13.92
N LEU A 578 13.17 -3.82 12.94
CA LEU A 578 13.75 -2.93 11.95
C LEU A 578 13.30 -3.36 10.55
N ILE A 579 12.74 -2.44 9.78
CA ILE A 579 12.47 -2.59 8.35
C ILE A 579 13.38 -1.59 7.64
N THR A 580 14.30 -2.05 6.81
CA THR A 580 15.21 -1.15 6.06
C THR A 580 14.55 -0.65 4.76
N MET A 581 15.25 0.21 4.01
CA MET A 581 14.75 0.78 2.75
C MET A 581 15.81 0.87 1.66
N GLN A 582 17.09 0.63 1.96
CA GLN A 582 18.21 0.94 1.05
C GLN A 582 18.05 0.35 -0.34
N ASN A 583 17.57 -0.91 -0.42
CA ASN A 583 17.44 -1.64 -1.68
C ASN A 583 16.02 -1.61 -2.27
N HIS A 584 15.17 -0.70 -1.86
CA HIS A 584 13.81 -0.60 -2.41
C HIS A 584 13.85 -0.09 -3.85
N SER A 585 13.10 -0.71 -4.74
CA SER A 585 12.96 -0.27 -6.15
C SER A 585 12.41 1.17 -6.28
N PRO A 586 12.58 1.84 -7.43
CA PRO A 586 13.23 1.42 -8.68
C PRO A 586 14.75 1.60 -8.64
N HIS A 587 15.50 0.64 -9.19
CA HIS A 587 16.97 0.68 -9.22
C HIS A 587 17.48 1.47 -10.45
N SER A 588 17.66 2.77 -10.28
CA SER A 588 17.90 3.69 -11.40
C SER A 588 19.31 4.31 -11.43
N GLY A 589 20.35 3.48 -11.21
CA GLY A 589 21.73 3.90 -11.31
C GLY A 589 22.14 4.89 -10.22
N TRP A 590 21.84 4.57 -8.97
CA TRP A 590 22.05 5.47 -7.84
C TRP A 590 23.51 5.67 -7.47
N TYR A 591 24.36 4.64 -7.66
CA TYR A 591 25.72 4.60 -7.14
C TYR A 591 26.73 5.13 -8.15
N ASN A 592 27.61 6.04 -7.71
CA ASN A 592 28.59 6.68 -8.59
C ASN A 592 29.67 5.71 -9.06
N ASP A 593 30.10 4.80 -8.18
CA ASP A 593 31.10 3.75 -8.48
C ASP A 593 30.47 2.39 -8.29
N ASN A 594 30.17 1.70 -9.39
CA ASN A 594 29.57 0.37 -9.38
C ASN A 594 30.48 -0.64 -10.08
N GLU A 595 31.22 -1.40 -9.27
CA GLU A 595 32.10 -2.47 -9.76
C GLU A 595 31.37 -3.56 -10.54
N PHE A 596 30.07 -3.75 -10.27
CA PHE A 596 29.24 -4.77 -10.93
C PHE A 596 28.88 -4.39 -12.38
N ASP A 597 29.13 -3.17 -12.81
CA ASP A 597 29.01 -2.81 -14.23
C ASP A 597 30.03 -3.58 -15.10
N SER A 598 31.16 -3.99 -14.48
CA SER A 598 32.16 -4.81 -15.16
C SER A 598 32.20 -6.26 -14.64
N ALA A 599 31.77 -6.50 -13.41
CA ALA A 599 31.81 -7.83 -12.80
C ALA A 599 30.59 -8.70 -13.21
N ASN A 600 29.49 -8.11 -13.66
CA ASN A 600 28.35 -8.84 -14.19
C ASN A 600 28.58 -9.23 -15.65
N VAL A 601 28.95 -10.50 -15.85
CA VAL A 601 29.21 -11.11 -17.17
C VAL A 601 28.07 -11.99 -17.64
N SER A 602 26.87 -11.79 -17.11
CA SER A 602 25.66 -12.52 -17.50
C SER A 602 25.40 -12.38 -19.00
N ASP A 603 25.07 -13.46 -19.65
CA ASP A 603 24.57 -13.45 -21.03
C ASP A 603 23.03 -13.21 -21.02
N ASN A 604 22.49 -12.75 -22.13
CA ASN A 604 21.04 -12.63 -22.39
C ASN A 604 20.26 -11.59 -21.58
N LEU A 605 20.90 -10.67 -20.85
CA LEU A 605 20.24 -9.53 -20.25
C LEU A 605 20.14 -8.38 -21.26
N THR A 606 19.00 -7.70 -21.30
CA THR A 606 18.90 -6.43 -22.02
C THR A 606 19.76 -5.37 -21.35
N ASP A 607 20.14 -4.30 -22.05
CA ASP A 607 20.95 -3.22 -21.46
C ASP A 607 20.21 -2.55 -20.28
N GLU A 608 18.89 -2.40 -20.36
CA GLU A 608 18.06 -1.84 -19.31
C GLU A 608 18.01 -2.76 -18.08
N GLU A 609 17.72 -4.04 -18.27
CA GLU A 609 17.73 -5.04 -17.19
C GLU A 609 19.11 -5.14 -16.53
N ARG A 610 20.18 -5.18 -17.32
CA ARG A 610 21.56 -5.20 -16.81
C ARG A 610 21.86 -3.99 -15.93
N PHE A 611 21.43 -2.80 -16.35
CA PHE A 611 21.64 -1.56 -15.61
C PHE A 611 20.91 -1.56 -14.26
N GLU A 612 19.63 -1.99 -14.23
CA GLU A 612 18.84 -2.08 -13.00
C GLU A 612 19.40 -3.17 -12.07
N VAL A 613 19.65 -4.36 -12.60
CA VAL A 613 20.24 -5.49 -11.86
C VAL A 613 21.63 -5.13 -11.29
N ASN A 614 22.51 -4.45 -12.04
CA ASN A 614 23.81 -4.02 -11.51
C ASN A 614 23.65 -3.00 -10.36
N THR A 615 22.71 -2.09 -10.46
CA THR A 615 22.38 -1.14 -9.37
C THR A 615 21.92 -1.89 -8.12
N TYR A 616 21.04 -2.88 -8.28
CA TYR A 616 20.59 -3.74 -7.20
C TYR A 616 21.72 -4.54 -6.57
N ILE A 617 22.56 -5.21 -7.36
CA ILE A 617 23.71 -5.98 -6.89
C ILE A 617 24.66 -5.10 -6.05
N LYS A 618 24.90 -3.87 -6.51
CA LYS A 618 25.70 -2.90 -5.74
C LYS A 618 25.03 -2.57 -4.40
N GLY A 619 23.72 -2.39 -4.38
CA GLY A 619 22.96 -2.20 -3.15
C GLY A 619 23.11 -3.37 -2.17
N VAL A 620 23.01 -4.61 -2.65
CA VAL A 620 23.26 -5.84 -1.86
C VAL A 620 24.68 -5.84 -1.28
N ASN A 621 25.69 -5.45 -2.08
CA ASN A 621 27.07 -5.38 -1.62
C ASN A 621 27.28 -4.33 -0.50
N ILE A 622 26.58 -3.20 -0.59
CA ILE A 622 26.64 -2.18 0.46
C ILE A 622 25.93 -2.68 1.74
N THR A 623 24.77 -3.32 1.61
CA THR A 623 24.07 -3.98 2.73
C THR A 623 24.93 -5.04 3.40
N ASP A 624 25.64 -5.86 2.63
CA ASP A 624 26.56 -6.89 3.13
C ASP A 624 27.64 -6.30 4.05
N ARG A 625 28.29 -5.23 3.59
CA ARG A 625 29.32 -4.54 4.38
C ARG A 625 28.75 -3.90 5.64
N ALA A 626 27.63 -3.16 5.48
CA ALA A 626 26.96 -2.52 6.60
C ALA A 626 26.50 -3.53 7.66
N THR A 627 26.02 -4.71 7.24
CA THR A 627 25.60 -5.79 8.14
C THR A 627 26.80 -6.40 8.89
N GLY A 628 27.93 -6.65 8.21
CA GLY A 628 29.16 -7.10 8.85
C GLY A 628 29.65 -6.11 9.92
N ASP A 629 29.67 -4.83 9.61
CA ASP A 629 30.08 -3.77 10.54
C ASP A 629 29.10 -3.64 11.72
N PHE A 630 27.80 -3.77 11.47
CA PHE A 630 26.77 -3.77 12.51
C PHE A 630 26.97 -4.92 13.51
N LEU A 631 27.14 -6.15 13.04
CA LEU A 631 27.37 -7.30 13.93
C LEU A 631 28.67 -7.16 14.73
N ASN A 632 29.71 -6.59 14.14
CA ASN A 632 30.97 -6.28 14.85
C ASN A 632 30.73 -5.26 15.98
N GLN A 633 29.95 -4.24 15.76
CA GLN A 633 29.58 -3.25 16.77
C GLN A 633 28.70 -3.88 17.88
N LEU A 634 27.74 -4.75 17.52
CA LEU A 634 26.92 -5.48 18.50
C LEU A 634 27.77 -6.43 19.37
N ASN A 635 28.83 -7.00 18.83
CA ASN A 635 29.78 -7.81 19.60
C ASN A 635 30.52 -7.02 20.69
N ALA A 636 30.70 -5.73 20.52
CA ALA A 636 31.33 -4.86 21.52
C ALA A 636 30.37 -4.44 22.67
N ILE A 637 29.09 -4.73 22.56
CA ILE A 637 28.06 -4.39 23.55
C ILE A 637 27.97 -5.53 24.58
N ASP A 638 28.20 -5.23 25.87
CA ASP A 638 28.11 -6.20 26.98
C ASP A 638 26.64 -6.39 27.44
N LYS A 639 25.79 -6.75 26.49
CA LYS A 639 24.36 -7.14 26.69
C LYS A 639 24.05 -8.30 25.76
N PRO A 640 23.29 -9.32 26.19
CA PRO A 640 22.89 -10.41 25.30
C PRO A 640 22.01 -9.89 24.15
N ILE A 641 22.43 -10.12 22.91
CA ILE A 641 21.73 -9.69 21.70
C ILE A 641 21.64 -10.87 20.73
N THR A 642 20.47 -11.06 20.17
CA THR A 642 20.23 -12.02 19.08
C THR A 642 19.61 -11.29 17.89
N VAL A 643 20.19 -11.44 16.71
CA VAL A 643 19.72 -10.87 15.44
C VAL A 643 19.07 -11.95 14.61
N ILE A 644 17.86 -11.69 14.14
CA ILE A 644 17.16 -12.43 13.10
C ILE A 644 17.19 -11.52 11.86
N PHE A 645 18.00 -11.86 10.87
CA PHE A 645 18.10 -11.14 9.60
C PHE A 645 17.47 -11.97 8.51
N TYR A 646 16.63 -11.35 7.69
CA TYR A 646 16.04 -11.97 6.51
C TYR A 646 15.76 -10.94 5.43
N GLY A 647 15.98 -11.32 4.16
CA GLY A 647 15.47 -10.57 3.03
C GLY A 647 13.99 -10.87 2.84
N ASP A 648 13.19 -9.87 2.50
CA ASP A 648 11.76 -10.06 2.33
C ASP A 648 11.38 -10.66 0.96
N HIS A 649 11.90 -10.14 -0.14
CA HIS A 649 11.67 -10.64 -1.49
C HIS A 649 12.80 -10.25 -2.44
N LEU A 650 12.81 -10.84 -3.64
CA LEU A 650 13.68 -10.41 -4.74
C LEU A 650 13.07 -9.18 -5.43
N PRO A 651 13.90 -8.35 -6.12
CA PRO A 651 13.39 -7.27 -6.96
C PRO A 651 12.72 -7.82 -8.22
N SER A 652 11.87 -7.01 -8.84
CA SER A 652 11.26 -7.33 -10.13
C SER A 652 12.17 -7.13 -11.35
N ASP A 653 13.40 -6.68 -11.12
CA ASP A 653 14.38 -6.32 -12.16
C ASP A 653 14.89 -7.54 -12.95
N TYR A 654 14.75 -8.75 -12.41
CA TYR A 654 15.14 -9.99 -13.08
C TYR A 654 14.11 -10.44 -14.12
N VAL A 655 13.89 -9.59 -15.13
CA VAL A 655 12.85 -9.79 -16.16
C VAL A 655 13.08 -11.08 -16.96
N THR A 656 14.32 -11.32 -17.40
CA THR A 656 14.68 -12.51 -18.18
C THR A 656 14.50 -13.80 -17.34
N ALA A 657 14.97 -13.81 -16.08
CA ALA A 657 14.82 -14.97 -15.21
C ALA A 657 13.34 -15.25 -14.88
N ASN A 658 12.54 -14.20 -14.67
CA ASN A 658 11.11 -14.31 -14.34
C ASN A 658 10.25 -14.74 -15.54
N ALA A 659 10.74 -14.59 -16.76
CA ALA A 659 10.05 -15.08 -17.97
C ALA A 659 9.98 -16.61 -18.06
N ASP A 660 10.86 -17.34 -17.35
CA ASP A 660 10.81 -18.81 -17.25
C ASP A 660 10.12 -19.23 -15.95
N GLU A 661 8.91 -19.80 -16.06
CA GLU A 661 8.13 -20.29 -14.91
C GLU A 661 8.88 -21.32 -14.04
N ASN A 662 9.86 -22.03 -14.58
CA ASN A 662 10.66 -22.97 -13.80
C ASN A 662 11.52 -22.27 -12.75
N ASN A 663 11.83 -21.02 -12.92
CA ASN A 663 12.62 -20.21 -11.97
C ASN A 663 11.76 -19.68 -10.80
N SER A 664 10.44 -19.80 -10.88
CA SER A 664 9.53 -19.17 -9.92
C SER A 664 9.83 -19.52 -8.47
N LEU A 665 10.19 -20.79 -8.16
CA LEU A 665 10.56 -21.16 -6.78
C LEU A 665 11.81 -20.40 -6.32
N THR A 666 12.87 -20.43 -7.12
CA THR A 666 14.16 -19.77 -6.81
C THR A 666 13.99 -18.25 -6.65
N LEU A 667 13.12 -17.63 -7.45
CA LEU A 667 12.80 -16.20 -7.38
C LEU A 667 11.96 -15.82 -6.15
N HIS A 668 11.46 -16.80 -5.39
CA HIS A 668 10.78 -16.60 -4.11
C HIS A 668 11.60 -17.09 -2.91
N GLU A 669 12.90 -17.36 -3.09
CA GLU A 669 13.79 -17.76 -2.01
C GLU A 669 14.73 -16.60 -1.64
N THR A 670 14.68 -16.16 -0.39
CA THR A 670 15.55 -15.13 0.16
C THR A 670 16.49 -15.70 1.20
N ASP A 671 17.52 -14.93 1.56
CA ASP A 671 18.53 -15.36 2.52
C ASP A 671 18.15 -14.94 3.93
N TYR A 672 18.42 -15.82 4.92
CA TYR A 672 18.30 -15.50 6.32
C TYR A 672 19.46 -16.05 7.16
N PHE A 673 19.68 -15.41 8.33
CA PHE A 673 20.49 -15.96 9.40
C PHE A 673 19.96 -15.54 10.78
N ILE A 674 20.30 -16.32 11.82
CA ILE A 674 20.07 -16.00 13.23
C ILE A 674 21.42 -16.06 13.93
N TRP A 675 21.83 -14.92 14.49
CA TRP A 675 23.13 -14.73 15.08
C TRP A 675 23.01 -14.17 16.51
N SER A 676 23.86 -14.61 17.41
CA SER A 676 23.98 -14.09 18.79
C SER A 676 25.33 -13.51 19.06
N ASN A 677 25.42 -12.35 19.73
CA ASN A 677 26.67 -11.69 20.09
C ASN A 677 27.42 -12.44 21.21
N GLN A 678 28.67 -12.04 21.44
CA GLN A 678 29.55 -12.69 22.42
C GLN A 678 29.05 -12.58 23.88
N ALA A 679 28.27 -11.59 24.23
CA ALA A 679 27.64 -11.45 25.54
C ALA A 679 26.48 -12.43 25.75
N SER A 680 25.98 -13.06 24.69
CA SER A 680 24.92 -14.08 24.75
C SER A 680 25.47 -15.46 25.09
N ASN A 681 24.73 -16.20 25.92
CA ASN A 681 25.08 -17.61 26.21
C ASN A 681 24.97 -18.53 24.97
N THR A 682 24.41 -18.03 23.88
CA THR A 682 24.23 -18.75 22.61
C THR A 682 25.13 -18.23 21.50
N ALA A 683 26.17 -17.47 21.85
CA ALA A 683 27.19 -17.05 20.88
C ALA A 683 27.80 -18.28 20.16
N GLY A 684 27.92 -18.19 18.83
CA GLY A 684 28.45 -19.28 18.00
C GLY A 684 27.48 -20.46 17.80
N THR A 685 26.23 -20.37 18.23
CA THR A 685 25.22 -21.40 17.96
C THR A 685 24.95 -21.49 16.46
N LYS A 686 25.01 -22.73 15.95
CA LYS A 686 24.55 -23.08 14.61
C LYS A 686 23.66 -24.32 14.71
N LEU A 687 22.42 -24.16 14.31
CA LEU A 687 21.52 -25.29 14.16
C LEU A 687 21.76 -25.92 12.79
N ASP A 688 22.07 -27.21 12.78
CA ASP A 688 22.32 -27.92 11.53
C ASP A 688 21.02 -28.15 10.74
N PRO A 689 21.12 -28.15 9.41
CA PRO A 689 20.02 -28.62 8.56
C PRO A 689 19.72 -30.09 8.87
N ILE A 690 18.44 -30.48 8.80
CA ILE A 690 18.02 -31.84 9.17
C ILE A 690 18.50 -32.87 8.12
N SER A 691 18.48 -32.56 6.82
CA SER A 691 18.79 -33.50 5.76
C SER A 691 19.51 -32.93 4.54
N SER A 692 19.59 -31.62 4.39
CA SER A 692 20.18 -30.94 3.22
C SER A 692 21.32 -30.01 3.62
N SER A 693 22.04 -29.48 2.62
CA SER A 693 23.09 -28.46 2.83
C SER A 693 22.54 -27.11 3.24
N THR A 694 21.25 -26.89 3.12
CA THR A 694 20.56 -25.63 3.38
C THR A 694 19.28 -25.90 4.18
N SER A 695 19.05 -25.11 5.23
CA SER A 695 17.79 -25.12 5.98
C SER A 695 16.77 -24.23 5.28
N TYR A 696 15.55 -24.75 5.07
CA TYR A 696 14.42 -23.99 4.56
C TYR A 696 13.50 -23.55 5.69
N THR A 697 12.90 -22.37 5.54
CA THR A 697 11.91 -21.84 6.47
C THR A 697 10.88 -20.99 5.73
N SER A 698 9.77 -20.66 6.41
CA SER A 698 8.85 -19.59 6.03
C SER A 698 8.93 -18.47 7.05
N PRO A 699 8.46 -17.24 6.71
CA PRO A 699 8.50 -16.09 7.62
C PRO A 699 7.87 -16.34 8.98
N ASN A 700 6.74 -17.06 9.03
CA ASN A 700 5.95 -17.39 10.23
C ASN A 700 6.69 -18.26 11.26
N TYR A 701 7.82 -18.90 10.89
CA TYR A 701 8.57 -19.78 11.79
C TYR A 701 9.77 -19.12 12.46
N PHE A 702 10.14 -17.88 12.13
CA PHE A 702 11.39 -17.27 12.64
C PHE A 702 11.46 -17.21 14.17
N MET A 703 10.39 -16.89 14.88
CA MET A 703 10.44 -16.86 16.33
C MET A 703 10.56 -18.26 16.95
N ALA A 704 9.98 -19.29 16.34
CA ALA A 704 10.18 -20.67 16.76
C ALA A 704 11.64 -21.11 16.54
N LEU A 705 12.20 -20.82 15.37
CA LEU A 705 13.62 -21.10 15.05
C LEU A 705 14.57 -20.31 15.96
N ALA A 706 14.28 -19.04 16.23
CA ALA A 706 15.07 -18.23 17.16
C ALA A 706 15.04 -18.78 18.58
N SER A 707 13.88 -19.28 19.04
CA SER A 707 13.77 -19.92 20.35
C SER A 707 14.65 -21.19 20.47
N GLU A 708 14.79 -21.94 19.38
CA GLU A 708 15.70 -23.09 19.29
C GLU A 708 17.16 -22.62 19.31
N HIS A 709 17.54 -21.64 18.49
CA HIS A 709 18.88 -21.05 18.46
C HIS A 709 19.31 -20.50 19.83
N MET A 710 18.40 -19.81 20.52
CA MET A 710 18.63 -19.22 21.83
C MET A 710 18.53 -20.23 22.98
N ASN A 711 18.22 -21.49 22.71
CA ASN A 711 17.90 -22.50 23.72
C ASN A 711 16.91 -21.97 24.77
N ALA A 712 15.94 -21.17 24.30
CA ALA A 712 14.99 -20.47 25.16
C ALA A 712 13.71 -21.26 25.38
N LYS A 713 13.11 -21.11 26.55
CA LYS A 713 11.80 -21.64 26.87
C LYS A 713 10.74 -21.11 25.90
N VAL A 714 9.77 -21.96 25.61
CA VAL A 714 8.75 -21.72 24.60
C VAL A 714 7.35 -21.76 25.19
N SER A 715 6.46 -20.95 24.62
CA SER A 715 5.01 -21.05 24.85
C SER A 715 4.44 -22.27 24.10
N PRO A 716 3.22 -22.72 24.46
CA PRO A 716 2.48 -23.70 23.66
C PRO A 716 2.37 -23.33 22.18
N TYR A 717 2.20 -22.04 21.86
CA TYR A 717 2.14 -21.55 20.47
C TYR A 717 3.48 -21.72 19.75
N LEU A 718 4.60 -21.33 20.37
CA LEU A 718 5.93 -21.54 19.77
C LEU A 718 6.27 -23.02 19.62
N THR A 719 5.83 -23.86 20.57
CA THR A 719 5.96 -25.33 20.47
C THR A 719 5.18 -25.88 19.28
N PHE A 720 3.96 -25.40 19.07
CA PHE A 720 3.16 -25.75 17.90
C PHE A 720 3.88 -25.36 16.59
N LEU A 721 4.38 -24.13 16.50
CA LEU A 721 5.11 -23.66 15.31
C LEU A 721 6.39 -24.47 15.05
N SER A 722 7.11 -24.86 16.10
CA SER A 722 8.29 -25.78 15.97
C SER A 722 7.89 -27.15 15.46
N ASP A 723 6.76 -27.72 15.91
CA ASP A 723 6.25 -29.01 15.41
C ASP A 723 5.84 -28.92 13.95
N VAL A 724 5.15 -27.85 13.54
CA VAL A 724 4.82 -27.63 12.12
C VAL A 724 6.08 -27.50 11.28
N ARG A 725 7.04 -26.66 11.67
CA ARG A 725 8.31 -26.44 10.95
C ARG A 725 9.12 -27.72 10.79
N SER A 726 9.17 -28.57 11.81
CA SER A 726 9.89 -29.83 11.77
C SER A 726 9.33 -30.82 10.74
N ASN A 727 8.03 -30.71 10.44
CA ASN A 727 7.33 -31.58 9.50
C ASN A 727 7.11 -30.95 8.12
N LEU A 728 6.98 -29.64 8.06
CA LEU A 728 6.77 -28.80 6.88
C LEU A 728 7.66 -27.56 7.03
N PRO A 729 8.94 -27.65 6.63
CA PRO A 729 9.93 -26.59 6.84
C PRO A 729 9.53 -25.24 6.27
N ALA A 730 8.88 -25.26 5.11
CA ALA A 730 8.33 -24.06 4.50
C ALA A 730 6.94 -24.32 3.92
N VAL A 731 6.04 -23.42 4.22
CA VAL A 731 4.68 -23.36 3.67
C VAL A 731 4.42 -21.92 3.29
N GLU A 732 3.98 -21.67 2.05
CA GLU A 732 3.71 -20.31 1.62
C GLU A 732 2.67 -20.25 0.49
N ARG A 733 2.03 -19.10 0.34
CA ARG A 733 1.18 -18.80 -0.81
C ARG A 733 2.02 -18.13 -1.90
N LEU A 734 2.27 -18.82 -2.98
CA LEU A 734 2.99 -18.31 -4.13
C LEU A 734 2.07 -18.24 -5.35
N VAL A 735 2.23 -17.19 -6.15
CA VAL A 735 1.64 -17.07 -7.48
C VAL A 735 2.62 -17.71 -8.46
N LEU A 736 2.48 -19.00 -8.68
CA LEU A 736 3.32 -19.77 -9.58
C LEU A 736 2.54 -20.09 -10.84
N GLY A 737 2.89 -19.51 -12.00
CA GLY A 737 2.42 -19.83 -13.35
C GLY A 737 0.95 -20.23 -13.56
N GLU A 738 0.49 -20.44 -14.77
CA GLU A 738 -0.91 -20.81 -15.06
C GLU A 738 -1.37 -22.15 -14.46
N GLY A 739 -0.47 -23.03 -14.06
CA GLY A 739 -0.78 -24.36 -13.54
C GLY A 739 -0.64 -24.54 -12.04
N GLY A 740 0.08 -23.68 -11.33
CA GLY A 740 0.48 -23.79 -9.92
C GLY A 740 1.13 -25.16 -9.60
N TYR A 741 2.15 -25.19 -8.76
CA TYR A 741 2.80 -26.47 -8.36
C TYR A 741 1.86 -27.44 -7.63
N SER A 742 0.75 -26.96 -7.10
CA SER A 742 -0.16 -27.74 -6.25
C SER A 742 -1.50 -28.12 -6.88
N GLY A 743 -1.63 -28.03 -8.20
CA GLY A 743 -2.84 -28.48 -8.90
C GLY A 743 -4.09 -27.68 -8.57
N GLY A 744 -3.99 -26.34 -8.57
CA GLY A 744 -5.11 -25.41 -8.40
C GLY A 744 -5.24 -24.77 -7.03
N THR A 745 -4.22 -24.92 -6.15
CA THR A 745 -4.11 -24.15 -4.89
C THR A 745 -2.89 -23.25 -4.96
N SER A 746 -2.97 -22.06 -4.37
CA SER A 746 -1.85 -21.12 -4.23
C SER A 746 -0.81 -21.58 -3.19
N SER A 747 -1.09 -22.63 -2.38
CA SER A 747 -0.20 -23.09 -1.32
C SER A 747 0.92 -23.98 -1.85
N VAL A 748 2.17 -23.62 -1.53
CA VAL A 748 3.38 -24.40 -1.79
C VAL A 748 3.91 -24.95 -0.48
N TYR A 749 4.31 -26.21 -0.48
CA TYR A 749 4.90 -26.91 0.67
C TYR A 749 6.28 -27.43 0.27
N LEU A 750 7.31 -27.13 1.07
CA LEU A 750 8.64 -27.69 0.84
C LEU A 750 8.94 -28.81 1.84
N ASN A 751 9.71 -29.80 1.40
CA ASN A 751 10.35 -30.77 2.29
C ASN A 751 11.68 -30.22 2.82
N GLN A 752 12.39 -31.02 3.62
CA GLN A 752 13.69 -30.67 4.20
C GLN A 752 14.79 -30.42 3.14
N ASP A 753 14.62 -30.96 1.93
CA ASP A 753 15.56 -30.79 0.81
C ASP A 753 15.19 -29.61 -0.11
N GLY A 754 14.17 -28.82 0.25
CA GLY A 754 13.67 -27.71 -0.55
C GLY A 754 12.79 -28.13 -1.75
N ASN A 755 12.45 -29.41 -1.89
CA ASN A 755 11.61 -29.87 -2.97
C ASN A 755 10.14 -29.65 -2.66
N VAL A 756 9.36 -29.25 -3.68
CA VAL A 756 7.93 -29.04 -3.57
C VAL A 756 7.19 -30.35 -3.31
N ILE A 757 6.39 -30.39 -2.25
CA ILE A 757 5.51 -31.50 -1.92
C ILE A 757 4.13 -31.21 -2.52
N LYS A 758 3.63 -32.08 -3.38
CA LYS A 758 2.26 -31.98 -3.87
C LYS A 758 1.27 -32.19 -2.73
N HIS A 759 0.22 -31.40 -2.63
CA HIS A 759 -0.79 -31.49 -1.56
C HIS A 759 -1.31 -32.93 -1.33
N LYS A 760 -1.51 -33.72 -2.40
CA LYS A 760 -1.92 -35.13 -2.31
C LYS A 760 -0.86 -36.02 -1.68
N ALA A 761 0.41 -35.65 -1.72
CA ALA A 761 1.53 -36.42 -1.19
C ALA A 761 1.82 -36.12 0.29
N LEU A 762 1.19 -35.14 0.89
CA LEU A 762 1.33 -34.82 2.31
C LEU A 762 1.01 -36.06 3.17
N SER A 763 1.81 -36.33 4.17
CA SER A 763 1.62 -37.40 5.14
C SER A 763 0.38 -37.15 6.01
N LYS A 764 -0.08 -38.19 6.72
CA LYS A 764 -1.19 -38.05 7.67
C LYS A 764 -0.86 -37.02 8.77
N GLN A 765 0.38 -37.03 9.27
CA GLN A 765 0.86 -36.09 10.30
C GLN A 765 0.86 -34.65 9.77
N GLN A 766 1.43 -34.42 8.61
CA GLN A 766 1.46 -33.08 7.97
C GLN A 766 0.05 -32.54 7.75
N ARG A 767 -0.89 -33.35 7.26
CA ARG A 767 -2.29 -32.94 7.10
C ARG A 767 -2.97 -32.62 8.44
N GLN A 768 -2.65 -33.36 9.51
CA GLN A 768 -3.17 -33.09 10.84
C GLN A 768 -2.64 -31.76 11.38
N LEU A 769 -1.35 -31.49 11.25
CA LEU A 769 -0.72 -30.22 11.64
C LEU A 769 -1.30 -29.03 10.90
N LEU A 770 -1.49 -29.14 9.58
CA LEU A 770 -2.15 -28.09 8.79
C LEU A 770 -3.61 -27.87 9.21
N LYS A 771 -4.33 -28.92 9.60
CA LYS A 771 -5.68 -28.79 10.14
C LYS A 771 -5.68 -28.05 11.48
N GLU A 772 -4.76 -28.37 12.37
CA GLU A 772 -4.59 -27.69 13.66
C GLU A 772 -4.18 -26.22 13.44
N TYR A 773 -3.31 -25.96 12.47
CA TYR A 773 -2.90 -24.61 12.13
C TYR A 773 -4.08 -23.76 11.61
N ARG A 774 -4.90 -24.29 10.72
CA ARG A 774 -6.12 -23.62 10.27
C ARG A 774 -7.08 -23.31 11.42
N LEU A 775 -7.22 -24.20 12.39
CA LEU A 775 -8.05 -23.98 13.58
C LEU A 775 -7.50 -22.85 14.44
N ILE A 776 -6.20 -22.85 14.73
CA ILE A 776 -5.51 -21.84 15.53
C ILE A 776 -5.57 -20.48 14.82
N GLN A 777 -5.20 -20.43 13.54
CA GLN A 777 -5.21 -19.19 12.77
C GLN A 777 -6.63 -18.61 12.63
N TYR A 778 -7.64 -19.47 12.39
CA TYR A 778 -9.03 -19.04 12.36
C TYR A 778 -9.46 -18.44 13.68
N ASP A 779 -9.10 -19.08 14.81
CA ASP A 779 -9.43 -18.57 16.14
C ASP A 779 -8.82 -17.18 16.39
N MET A 780 -7.54 -17.00 16.00
CA MET A 780 -6.79 -15.74 16.18
C MET A 780 -7.26 -14.61 15.25
N THR A 781 -7.95 -14.92 14.14
CA THR A 781 -8.27 -13.93 13.09
C THR A 781 -9.77 -13.72 12.87
N ALA A 782 -10.47 -14.71 12.33
CA ALA A 782 -11.89 -14.65 12.00
C ALA A 782 -12.79 -15.28 13.07
N GLY A 783 -12.21 -15.99 14.04
CA GLY A 783 -12.91 -16.76 15.08
C GLY A 783 -13.31 -15.96 16.29
N LYS A 784 -13.40 -16.67 17.42
CA LYS A 784 -13.84 -16.11 18.71
C LYS A 784 -12.68 -15.80 19.66
N ASN A 785 -11.45 -16.07 19.24
CA ASN A 785 -10.24 -15.85 20.03
C ASN A 785 -10.28 -16.60 21.38
N TYR A 786 -10.72 -17.86 21.38
CA TYR A 786 -10.80 -18.70 22.58
C TYR A 786 -9.44 -18.96 23.21
N LEU A 787 -8.39 -19.10 22.37
CA LEU A 787 -7.00 -19.31 22.82
C LEU A 787 -6.46 -18.16 23.69
N ALA A 788 -6.91 -16.94 23.46
CA ALA A 788 -6.49 -15.76 24.25
C ALA A 788 -6.94 -15.84 25.73
N ASN A 789 -7.88 -16.72 26.05
CA ASN A 789 -8.33 -16.96 27.43
C ASN A 789 -7.62 -18.16 28.07
N THR A 790 -6.63 -18.72 27.45
CA THR A 790 -5.80 -19.84 27.93
C THR A 790 -4.34 -19.37 28.08
N THR A 791 -3.48 -20.28 28.55
CA THR A 791 -2.01 -20.04 28.61
C THR A 791 -1.29 -20.32 27.29
N PHE A 792 -2.01 -20.38 26.16
CA PHE A 792 -1.46 -20.82 24.87
C PHE A 792 -0.31 -19.92 24.38
N PHE A 793 -0.34 -18.65 24.73
CA PHE A 793 0.66 -17.67 24.33
C PHE A 793 1.69 -17.35 25.45
N ASP A 794 1.49 -17.88 26.64
CA ASP A 794 2.35 -17.60 27.80
C ASP A 794 3.60 -18.52 27.79
N ILE A 795 4.75 -17.98 28.23
CA ILE A 795 6.02 -18.71 28.40
C ILE A 795 6.26 -19.00 29.86
#